data_245aefbb319f4a68c0fc0d00f080d402
#
_entry.id   245aefbb319f4a68c0fc0d00f080d402
#
_cell.length_a   1.000
_cell.length_b   1.000
_cell.length_c   1.000
_cell.angle_alpha   90.00
_cell.angle_beta   90.00
_cell.angle_gamma   90.00
#
_symmetry.space_group_name_H-M   'P 1'
#
loop_
_entity.id
_entity.type
_entity.pdbx_description
1 polymer ?
#
loop_
_entity_poly.entity_id
_entity_poly.type
_entity_poly.pdbx_seq_one_letter_code
_entity_poly.pdbx_strand_id
1 'polypeptide(L)'
;MKYLEQIAFRTAAALVVAVVGWVPASAQQSWSIPKHHEVPAAHLLPSDPAFRLTSLEAPDAWSTSHGLNELKRVVFGPDAAVERNPVNGSSGSAPSEQASGKTQAEVPQILFGKKTFRVFGTVGVVADLLGGTPNDNTLAVNNQGQVLIGVNSYLWGWDRTTDTLLFPQSYIPLSVLGQATGSDYAFDPKLTYDPQTDRFVLVFLMNNTPSNSKIAVCFSKTNDPRDGWNVYFLPGNPLSNNRWSDFPAIALTKDKLVLTLNLIVPNVSWQVGFDGSIVWEMDKTAGYAGDANLPSQLHHDFKFQGKYTRNLLPLTGWNGIADSVVLMSNRNFSPDNDSVFVWTPSAQPTGNNAFECQLVLANLRYGVPPNGRQSNTPANDPTKGLQTNDGRWLGGLIAPDGSYHVVSTSRTFQSAPDRAAIYYGVVQPGDDTLNGRLIADPIKDFGYPNIVFSGNESCDNEYVIGFNHTSPAHHPGNSAVYVGNDASFSPVLQLKAGLGPITKLGGAERWGDYFGLQRVYGSESGENHLGRQRVWAAGFFGSGNGGNSTWISELGTPDSSSFEVLWELFGTGCSWSISGGIASGNGPVRWQRLGESTFQTGSGAAWSSLCSGDSLTIVATDARGCSVQQTFKIPFTDADAPSAFPNPASLSDGRMVVLAFDLPEAGEVRVDCVDATGRVVHIGLRNARAGRNEVSFDPHFLKPGWYQVRIQSAAAAFWSPLIVTP
;
A
#
# COMPACT_ATOMS: atom_id res chain seq x y z
N MET A 1 -55.69 8.54 20.18
CA MET A 1 -55.25 9.54 19.19
C MET A 1 -53.85 10.13 19.47
N LYS A 2 -53.44 10.37 20.70
CA LYS A 2 -52.05 10.90 20.99
C LYS A 2 -50.91 9.87 20.81
N TYR A 3 -51.20 8.59 20.73
CA TYR A 3 -50.15 7.55 20.53
C TYR A 3 -49.84 7.22 19.07
N LEU A 4 -50.76 7.58 18.18
CA LEU A 4 -50.55 7.37 16.73
C LEU A 4 -49.79 8.57 16.08
N GLU A 5 -49.82 9.76 16.63
CA GLU A 5 -49.06 10.91 16.16
C GLU A 5 -47.55 10.80 16.50
N GLN A 6 -47.18 10.14 17.62
CA GLN A 6 -45.78 9.94 17.98
C GLN A 6 -45.06 8.84 17.13
N ILE A 7 -45.81 7.89 16.60
CA ILE A 7 -45.26 6.87 15.73
C ILE A 7 -45.05 7.42 14.30
N ALA A 8 -46.00 8.27 13.85
CA ALA A 8 -45.86 8.92 12.53
C ALA A 8 -44.69 9.91 12.48
N PHE A 9 -44.40 10.61 13.59
CA PHE A 9 -43.28 11.55 13.66
C PHE A 9 -41.91 10.88 13.76
N ARG A 10 -41.81 9.69 14.40
CA ARG A 10 -40.56 8.93 14.45
C ARG A 10 -40.28 8.21 13.15
N THR A 11 -41.28 7.74 12.42
CA THR A 11 -41.10 7.10 11.11
C THR A 11 -40.79 8.15 10.01
N ALA A 12 -41.35 9.36 10.09
CA ALA A 12 -41.00 10.41 9.15
C ALA A 12 -39.60 11.00 9.40
N ALA A 13 -39.15 11.09 10.67
CA ALA A 13 -37.80 11.53 11.01
C ALA A 13 -36.73 10.46 10.62
N ALA A 14 -37.05 9.18 10.76
CA ALA A 14 -36.15 8.11 10.32
C ALA A 14 -36.07 7.98 8.79
N LEU A 15 -37.15 8.31 8.05
CA LEU A 15 -37.14 8.29 6.57
C LEU A 15 -36.42 9.52 5.98
N VAL A 16 -36.42 10.66 6.67
CA VAL A 16 -35.72 11.88 6.22
C VAL A 16 -34.21 11.79 6.46
N VAL A 17 -33.74 11.05 7.49
CA VAL A 17 -32.31 10.86 7.75
C VAL A 17 -31.70 9.81 6.81
N ALA A 18 -32.46 8.83 6.32
CA ALA A 18 -31.97 7.80 5.40
C ALA A 18 -31.85 8.28 3.93
N VAL A 19 -32.41 9.43 3.56
CA VAL A 19 -32.38 9.94 2.16
C VAL A 19 -31.34 11.06 1.97
N VAL A 20 -30.71 11.57 3.03
CA VAL A 20 -29.81 12.74 2.97
C VAL A 20 -28.32 12.37 2.79
N GLY A 21 -27.95 11.07 2.80
CA GLY A 21 -26.55 10.64 2.79
C GLY A 21 -25.84 10.65 1.43
N TRP A 22 -26.53 10.47 0.32
CA TRP A 22 -25.92 10.28 -1.00
C TRP A 22 -26.44 11.30 -2.00
N VAL A 23 -25.53 12.08 -2.59
CA VAL A 23 -25.84 13.08 -3.62
C VAL A 23 -25.00 12.77 -4.86
N PRO A 24 -25.60 12.44 -6.01
CA PRO A 24 -24.84 12.36 -7.26
C PRO A 24 -24.39 13.75 -7.67
N ALA A 25 -23.11 13.92 -7.97
CA ALA A 25 -22.55 15.27 -8.07
C ALA A 25 -21.40 15.47 -9.06
N SER A 26 -21.07 14.52 -9.92
CA SER A 26 -20.00 14.74 -10.90
C SER A 26 -20.48 14.64 -12.35
N ALA A 27 -20.00 15.52 -13.22
CA ALA A 27 -20.13 15.42 -14.66
C ALA A 27 -18.93 14.66 -15.25
N GLN A 28 -19.12 13.96 -16.35
CA GLN A 28 -18.12 13.12 -17.01
C GLN A 28 -17.95 13.48 -18.48
N GLN A 29 -16.71 13.50 -18.96
CA GLN A 29 -16.37 13.70 -20.37
C GLN A 29 -15.34 12.68 -20.83
N SER A 30 -15.53 12.04 -21.98
CA SER A 30 -14.56 11.14 -22.60
C SER A 30 -13.52 11.92 -23.41
N TRP A 31 -12.25 11.52 -23.27
CA TRP A 31 -11.11 12.12 -23.95
C TRP A 31 -10.23 11.07 -24.60
N SER A 32 -9.57 11.45 -25.68
CA SER A 32 -8.50 10.67 -26.32
C SER A 32 -7.27 11.56 -26.40
N ILE A 33 -6.36 11.39 -25.45
CA ILE A 33 -5.17 12.25 -25.30
C ILE A 33 -4.07 11.73 -26.21
N PRO A 34 -3.61 12.48 -27.20
CA PRO A 34 -2.55 12.04 -28.11
C PRO A 34 -1.22 11.91 -27.35
N LYS A 35 -0.43 10.88 -27.73
CA LYS A 35 0.94 10.74 -27.27
C LYS A 35 1.74 11.94 -27.74
N HIS A 36 2.38 12.64 -26.83
CA HIS A 36 3.15 13.81 -27.17
C HIS A 36 4.53 13.43 -27.73
N HIS A 37 5.28 12.62 -27.00
CA HIS A 37 6.61 12.14 -27.39
C HIS A 37 7.05 10.92 -26.58
N GLU A 38 8.18 10.36 -27.00
CA GLU A 38 8.94 9.40 -26.21
C GLU A 38 10.22 10.04 -25.72
N VAL A 39 10.59 9.74 -24.47
CA VAL A 39 11.92 10.03 -23.96
C VAL A 39 12.73 8.74 -24.07
N PRO A 40 13.64 8.61 -25.04
CA PRO A 40 14.41 7.38 -25.23
C PRO A 40 15.49 7.24 -24.14
N ALA A 41 15.95 6.03 -23.92
CA ALA A 41 17.02 5.72 -22.95
C ALA A 41 18.29 6.56 -23.16
N ALA A 42 18.65 6.84 -24.41
CA ALA A 42 19.82 7.66 -24.75
C ALA A 42 19.73 9.08 -24.15
N HIS A 43 18.54 9.63 -24.00
CA HIS A 43 18.34 10.94 -23.39
C HIS A 43 18.47 10.94 -21.86
N LEU A 44 18.42 9.77 -21.24
CA LEU A 44 18.58 9.59 -19.79
C LEU A 44 20.02 9.17 -19.40
N LEU A 45 20.90 8.97 -20.41
CA LEU A 45 22.28 8.53 -20.23
C LEU A 45 23.30 9.68 -20.39
N PRO A 46 24.54 9.55 -19.86
CA PRO A 46 25.52 10.63 -19.74
C PRO A 46 26.02 11.25 -21.06
N SER A 47 25.77 10.60 -22.17
CA SER A 47 26.31 11.00 -23.48
C SER A 47 25.47 12.03 -24.22
N ASP A 48 24.27 12.36 -23.76
CA ASP A 48 23.40 13.31 -24.44
C ASP A 48 23.75 14.74 -24.06
N PRO A 49 24.17 15.59 -25.03
CA PRO A 49 24.47 17.00 -24.80
C PRO A 49 23.28 17.82 -24.31
N ALA A 50 22.03 17.36 -24.54
CA ALA A 50 20.82 18.01 -24.04
C ALA A 50 20.73 17.98 -22.51
N PHE A 51 21.40 17.04 -21.86
CA PHE A 51 21.53 16.98 -20.40
C PHE A 51 22.75 17.75 -19.87
N ARG A 52 23.58 18.36 -20.73
CA ARG A 52 24.62 19.26 -20.25
C ARG A 52 23.96 20.49 -19.67
N LEU A 53 24.10 20.64 -18.37
CA LEU A 53 23.71 21.83 -17.60
C LEU A 53 24.32 23.09 -18.17
N THR A 54 23.73 23.67 -19.20
CA THR A 54 24.17 24.94 -19.78
C THR A 54 23.63 26.14 -19.00
N SER A 55 22.69 25.94 -18.10
CA SER A 55 22.27 26.94 -17.12
C SER A 55 21.71 26.24 -15.86
N LEU A 56 22.54 26.18 -14.83
CA LEU A 56 22.11 26.01 -13.46
C LEU A 56 21.43 27.31 -12.99
N GLU A 57 20.34 27.69 -13.61
CA GLU A 57 19.42 28.56 -12.90
C GLU A 57 18.81 27.74 -11.76
N ALA A 58 19.17 28.12 -10.56
CA ALA A 58 18.78 27.41 -9.37
C ALA A 58 17.27 27.26 -9.35
N PRO A 59 16.71 26.06 -8.97
CA PRO A 59 15.26 25.86 -8.78
C PRO A 59 14.63 26.94 -7.89
N ASP A 60 15.40 27.47 -6.97
CA ASP A 60 15.00 28.54 -6.06
C ASP A 60 14.67 29.86 -6.77
N ALA A 61 15.31 30.18 -7.88
CA ALA A 61 15.01 31.37 -8.64
C ALA A 61 13.60 31.33 -9.25
N TRP A 62 13.14 30.12 -9.60
CA TRP A 62 11.79 29.96 -10.14
C TRP A 62 10.72 30.10 -9.05
N SER A 63 10.82 29.37 -7.93
CA SER A 63 9.83 29.39 -6.85
C SER A 63 9.69 30.78 -6.19
N THR A 64 10.78 31.56 -6.17
CA THR A 64 10.80 32.91 -5.66
C THR A 64 10.37 33.96 -6.68
N SER A 65 10.69 33.79 -7.96
CA SER A 65 10.43 34.80 -9.00
C SER A 65 9.01 34.84 -9.52
N HIS A 66 8.24 33.74 -9.39
CA HIS A 66 6.90 33.62 -9.96
C HIS A 66 5.74 34.05 -9.03
N GLY A 67 6.02 34.51 -7.83
CA GLY A 67 5.01 34.97 -6.88
C GLY A 67 4.07 33.87 -6.37
N LEU A 68 4.27 32.60 -6.78
CA LEU A 68 3.41 31.48 -6.38
C LEU A 68 3.43 31.24 -4.88
N ASN A 69 4.58 31.46 -4.23
CA ASN A 69 4.69 31.28 -2.77
C ASN A 69 3.78 32.25 -2.00
N GLU A 70 3.59 33.47 -2.48
CA GLU A 70 2.64 34.41 -1.88
C GLU A 70 1.18 34.01 -2.14
N LEU A 71 0.89 33.48 -3.33
CA LEU A 71 -0.46 32.96 -3.65
C LEU A 71 -0.81 31.70 -2.87
N LYS A 72 0.17 30.86 -2.56
CA LYS A 72 0.02 29.64 -1.74
C LYS A 72 -0.11 29.96 -0.23
N ARG A 73 0.18 31.18 0.18
CA ARG A 73 0.12 31.58 1.58
C ARG A 73 -1.32 31.52 2.10
N VAL A 74 -1.55 30.69 3.11
CA VAL A 74 -2.83 30.63 3.81
C VAL A 74 -2.95 31.86 4.71
N VAL A 75 -3.90 32.71 4.43
CA VAL A 75 -4.19 33.90 5.26
C VAL A 75 -5.26 33.53 6.27
N PHE A 76 -4.88 33.48 7.55
CA PHE A 76 -5.79 33.29 8.66
C PHE A 76 -6.45 34.63 8.98
N GLY A 77 -7.62 34.89 8.38
CA GLY A 77 -8.43 36.05 8.70
C GLY A 77 -9.84 35.67 9.16
N PRO A 78 -10.62 36.60 9.69
CA PRO A 78 -12.01 36.33 10.10
C PRO A 78 -12.89 35.78 8.97
N ASP A 79 -12.55 36.05 7.71
CA ASP A 79 -13.26 35.55 6.53
C ASP A 79 -12.95 34.07 6.21
N ALA A 80 -11.86 33.52 6.73
CA ALA A 80 -11.53 32.09 6.60
C ALA A 80 -12.46 31.19 7.46
N ALA A 81 -13.24 31.77 8.33
CA ALA A 81 -14.09 31.07 9.29
C ALA A 81 -15.48 30.66 8.76
N VAL A 82 -15.76 30.78 7.47
CA VAL A 82 -17.14 30.88 6.98
C VAL A 82 -17.81 29.54 6.61
N GLU A 83 -17.23 28.40 6.84
CA GLU A 83 -17.95 27.13 6.62
C GLU A 83 -17.99 26.28 7.88
N ARG A 84 -18.77 26.75 8.87
CA ARG A 84 -19.22 25.85 9.95
C ARG A 84 -20.47 25.13 9.48
N ASN A 85 -20.42 23.80 9.38
CA ASN A 85 -21.66 23.05 9.56
C ASN A 85 -22.13 23.29 11.02
N PRO A 86 -23.39 23.54 11.27
CA PRO A 86 -23.89 23.60 12.64
C PRO A 86 -23.82 22.19 13.23
N VAL A 87 -22.75 21.90 13.93
CA VAL A 87 -22.63 20.67 14.71
C VAL A 87 -23.54 20.86 15.91
N ASN A 88 -24.53 20.01 16.07
CA ASN A 88 -25.29 19.91 17.32
C ASN A 88 -24.29 19.65 18.45
N GLY A 89 -24.17 20.64 19.32
CA GLY A 89 -23.14 20.69 20.33
C GLY A 89 -23.11 19.47 21.24
N SER A 90 -22.02 18.74 21.13
CA SER A 90 -21.44 18.08 22.28
C SER A 90 -20.03 18.64 22.44
N SER A 91 -19.87 19.53 23.40
CA SER A 91 -18.57 19.97 23.91
C SER A 91 -17.90 18.79 24.66
N GLY A 92 -17.54 17.76 23.94
CA GLY A 92 -16.65 16.74 24.40
C GLY A 92 -15.23 17.27 24.26
N SER A 93 -14.60 17.65 25.37
CA SER A 93 -13.15 17.79 25.43
C SER A 93 -12.54 16.52 24.88
N ALA A 94 -11.75 16.62 23.76
CA ALA A 94 -10.99 15.50 23.25
C ALA A 94 -10.15 14.95 24.40
N PRO A 95 -10.28 13.66 24.75
CA PRO A 95 -9.35 13.07 25.66
C PRO A 95 -7.98 13.13 24.97
N SER A 96 -7.00 13.74 25.62
CA SER A 96 -5.61 13.46 25.32
C SER A 96 -5.39 11.99 25.74
N GLU A 97 -5.65 11.05 24.86
CA GLU A 97 -5.21 9.67 25.06
C GLU A 97 -3.68 9.64 24.96
N GLN A 98 -3.02 10.01 26.04
CA GLN A 98 -1.89 9.23 26.46
C GLN A 98 -2.49 7.84 26.72
N ALA A 99 -2.15 6.88 25.84
CA ALA A 99 -2.60 5.51 25.94
C ALA A 99 -2.15 4.93 27.28
N SER A 100 -3.00 5.10 28.30
CA SER A 100 -2.80 4.43 29.59
C SER A 100 -3.21 2.99 29.41
N GLY A 101 -2.24 2.10 29.30
CA GLY A 101 -2.42 0.67 29.47
C GLY A 101 -2.34 -0.19 28.23
N LYS A 102 -2.14 0.34 27.02
CA LYS A 102 -1.79 -0.47 25.83
C LYS A 102 -0.28 -0.60 25.71
N THR A 103 0.19 -1.77 25.39
CA THR A 103 1.61 -2.00 25.04
C THR A 103 1.94 -1.07 23.87
N GLN A 104 3.03 -0.29 24.01
CA GLN A 104 3.45 0.61 22.94
C GLN A 104 4.01 -0.21 21.79
N ALA A 105 3.65 0.11 20.55
CA ALA A 105 4.20 -0.56 19.38
C ALA A 105 5.73 -0.35 19.31
N GLU A 106 6.44 -1.33 18.75
CA GLU A 106 7.88 -1.23 18.57
C GLU A 106 8.25 -0.12 17.58
N VAL A 107 9.44 0.46 17.75
CA VAL A 107 9.95 1.49 16.85
C VAL A 107 10.52 0.83 15.60
N PRO A 108 10.18 1.32 14.39
CA PRO A 108 10.80 0.84 13.15
C PRO A 108 12.32 1.00 13.18
N GLN A 109 13.04 0.11 12.51
CA GLN A 109 14.49 0.21 12.38
C GLN A 109 14.85 1.02 11.13
N ILE A 110 15.84 1.92 11.24
CA ILE A 110 16.43 2.57 10.08
C ILE A 110 17.45 1.60 9.48
N LEU A 111 17.12 1.01 8.31
CA LEU A 111 18.00 0.09 7.59
C LEU A 111 19.00 0.83 6.71
N PHE A 112 18.61 2.01 6.20
CA PHE A 112 19.41 2.85 5.35
C PHE A 112 18.99 4.31 5.52
N GLY A 113 19.96 5.22 5.47
CA GLY A 113 19.68 6.65 5.50
C GLY A 113 20.71 7.41 4.66
N LYS A 114 20.26 8.18 3.69
CA LYS A 114 21.14 8.94 2.81
C LYS A 114 20.56 10.30 2.48
N LYS A 115 21.45 11.30 2.44
CA LYS A 115 21.10 12.60 1.90
C LYS A 115 20.97 12.47 0.37
N THR A 116 19.85 12.92 -0.19
CA THR A 116 19.80 13.15 -1.61
C THR A 116 20.72 14.30 -1.95
N PHE A 117 21.83 13.96 -2.49
CA PHE A 117 22.63 14.67 -3.44
C PHE A 117 23.48 15.83 -2.95
N ARG A 118 24.74 15.51 -2.85
CA ARG A 118 25.76 16.41 -3.38
C ARG A 118 25.98 16.05 -4.84
N VAL A 119 25.91 17.03 -5.73
CA VAL A 119 26.52 16.91 -7.05
C VAL A 119 28.02 16.74 -6.81
N PHE A 120 28.57 15.57 -7.07
CA PHE A 120 30.02 15.36 -7.08
C PHE A 120 30.55 15.94 -8.39
N GLY A 121 30.87 17.21 -8.39
CA GLY A 121 31.62 17.89 -9.42
C GLY A 121 32.81 18.60 -8.78
N THR A 122 33.98 18.38 -9.36
CA THR A 122 35.26 19.05 -9.08
C THR A 122 35.14 20.43 -8.44
N VAL A 123 35.74 20.54 -7.25
CA VAL A 123 36.26 21.77 -6.63
C VAL A 123 35.58 23.07 -7.06
N GLY A 124 34.58 23.47 -6.36
CA GLY A 124 33.93 24.76 -6.52
C GLY A 124 32.49 24.65 -6.09
N VAL A 125 32.25 24.76 -4.81
CA VAL A 125 31.02 25.19 -4.18
C VAL A 125 29.75 25.08 -5.07
N VAL A 126 29.25 23.88 -5.28
CA VAL A 126 27.84 23.69 -5.61
C VAL A 126 27.20 23.14 -4.36
N ALA A 127 27.08 24.03 -3.40
CA ALA A 127 26.32 23.78 -2.20
C ALA A 127 24.86 23.58 -2.57
N ASP A 128 24.25 22.51 -2.04
CA ASP A 128 22.82 22.36 -1.80
C ASP A 128 21.85 22.78 -2.93
N LEU A 129 22.19 22.49 -4.20
CA LEU A 129 21.40 22.90 -5.37
C LEU A 129 20.03 22.22 -5.49
N LEU A 130 19.64 21.39 -4.55
CA LEU A 130 18.43 20.57 -4.66
C LEU A 130 17.55 20.64 -3.42
N GLY A 131 17.63 21.71 -2.74
CA GLY A 131 16.62 22.17 -1.85
C GLY A 131 15.81 23.21 -2.59
N GLY A 132 14.78 22.82 -3.32
CA GLY A 132 13.76 23.77 -3.71
C GLY A 132 13.06 24.29 -2.46
N THR A 133 12.52 25.49 -2.51
CA THR A 133 11.64 25.98 -1.47
C THR A 133 10.26 26.18 -2.10
N PRO A 134 9.36 25.22 -1.94
CA PRO A 134 9.42 23.96 -1.19
C PRO A 134 10.10 22.79 -1.93
N ASN A 135 10.43 21.70 -1.22
CA ASN A 135 10.99 20.48 -1.82
C ASN A 135 9.94 19.60 -2.52
N ASP A 136 8.73 19.56 -2.01
CA ASP A 136 7.60 18.78 -2.55
C ASP A 136 7.99 17.33 -2.90
N ASN A 137 8.48 16.61 -1.88
CA ASN A 137 9.07 15.29 -2.04
C ASN A 137 8.03 14.22 -2.44
N THR A 138 8.33 13.47 -3.49
CA THR A 138 7.61 12.25 -3.85
C THR A 138 8.62 11.12 -4.08
N LEU A 139 8.19 9.87 -3.93
CA LEU A 139 9.10 8.72 -4.00
C LEU A 139 8.38 7.51 -4.58
N ALA A 140 9.10 6.72 -5.37
CA ALA A 140 8.69 5.40 -5.82
C ALA A 140 9.88 4.43 -5.82
N VAL A 141 9.63 3.17 -5.47
CA VAL A 141 10.64 2.12 -5.45
C VAL A 141 10.11 0.86 -6.15
N ASN A 142 10.93 0.29 -7.05
CA ASN A 142 10.61 -0.96 -7.72
C ASN A 142 11.10 -2.19 -6.92
N ASN A 143 10.77 -3.38 -7.43
CA ASN A 143 11.13 -4.64 -6.79
C ASN A 143 12.62 -4.99 -6.92
N GLN A 144 13.39 -4.29 -7.78
CA GLN A 144 14.84 -4.45 -7.90
C GLN A 144 15.63 -3.53 -6.96
N GLY A 145 14.95 -2.71 -6.15
CA GLY A 145 15.60 -1.79 -5.23
C GLY A 145 16.03 -0.47 -5.89
N GLN A 146 15.52 -0.16 -7.08
CA GLN A 146 15.72 1.13 -7.71
C GLN A 146 14.70 2.13 -7.15
N VAL A 147 15.20 3.21 -6.57
CA VAL A 147 14.43 4.27 -5.92
C VAL A 147 14.45 5.51 -6.78
N LEU A 148 13.28 6.00 -7.20
CA LEU A 148 13.09 7.29 -7.81
C LEU A 148 12.57 8.29 -6.79
N ILE A 149 13.08 9.51 -6.84
CA ILE A 149 12.67 10.60 -5.96
C ILE A 149 12.41 11.84 -6.81
N GLY A 150 11.21 12.38 -6.73
CA GLY A 150 10.87 13.69 -7.24
C GLY A 150 11.12 14.75 -6.16
N VAL A 151 11.85 15.82 -6.53
CA VAL A 151 12.08 16.97 -5.66
C VAL A 151 11.71 18.21 -6.44
N ASN A 152 10.51 18.70 -6.23
CA ASN A 152 9.86 19.80 -6.94
C ASN A 152 10.03 19.75 -8.47
N SER A 153 11.14 20.28 -9.03
CA SER A 153 11.36 20.36 -10.49
C SER A 153 12.32 19.30 -11.04
N TYR A 154 12.73 18.33 -10.23
CA TYR A 154 13.76 17.35 -10.57
C TYR A 154 13.36 15.93 -10.22
N LEU A 155 13.89 14.98 -11.00
CA LEU A 155 13.81 13.55 -10.76
C LEU A 155 15.21 13.01 -10.45
N TRP A 156 15.29 12.20 -9.39
CA TRP A 156 16.50 11.52 -8.93
C TRP A 156 16.31 10.02 -8.99
N GLY A 157 17.43 9.32 -9.06
CA GLY A 157 17.40 7.88 -9.01
C GLY A 157 18.58 7.31 -8.21
N TRP A 158 18.27 6.31 -7.40
CA TRP A 158 19.23 5.57 -6.59
C TRP A 158 19.01 4.07 -6.75
N ASP A 159 20.08 3.33 -7.00
CA ASP A 159 20.05 1.86 -6.98
C ASP A 159 20.56 1.39 -5.62
N ARG A 160 19.66 0.81 -4.84
CA ARG A 160 19.95 0.32 -3.49
C ARG A 160 20.89 -0.89 -3.50
N THR A 161 20.79 -1.72 -4.53
CA THR A 161 21.56 -2.96 -4.66
C THR A 161 23.04 -2.68 -4.90
N THR A 162 23.32 -1.72 -5.78
CA THR A 162 24.69 -1.32 -6.14
C THR A 162 25.20 -0.14 -5.33
N ASP A 163 24.36 0.49 -4.51
CA ASP A 163 24.62 1.74 -3.77
C ASP A 163 25.10 2.87 -4.68
N THR A 164 24.54 3.00 -5.90
CA THR A 164 24.94 3.97 -6.90
C THR A 164 23.78 4.83 -7.40
N LEU A 165 24.11 5.97 -8.02
CA LEU A 165 23.12 6.80 -8.71
C LEU A 165 22.63 6.09 -9.99
N LEU A 166 21.31 6.11 -10.23
CA LEU A 166 20.74 5.63 -11.49
C LEU A 166 21.09 6.56 -12.65
N PHE A 167 21.13 7.86 -12.39
CA PHE A 167 21.45 8.87 -13.38
C PHE A 167 22.85 9.43 -13.12
N PRO A 168 23.81 9.20 -13.99
CA PRO A 168 25.20 9.62 -13.77
C PRO A 168 25.40 11.12 -13.61
N GLN A 169 24.47 11.94 -14.11
CA GLN A 169 24.47 13.39 -13.93
C GLN A 169 23.81 13.83 -12.61
N SER A 170 23.45 12.87 -11.76
CA SER A 170 22.84 13.06 -10.47
C SER A 170 21.32 13.32 -10.51
N TYR A 171 20.76 13.94 -11.54
CA TYR A 171 19.31 14.21 -11.64
C TYR A 171 18.86 14.48 -13.07
N ILE A 172 17.56 14.44 -13.30
CA ILE A 172 16.91 14.81 -14.56
C ILE A 172 15.94 15.95 -14.27
N PRO A 173 16.09 17.13 -14.90
CA PRO A 173 15.07 18.16 -14.83
C PRO A 173 13.74 17.66 -15.41
N LEU A 174 12.63 17.89 -14.72
CA LEU A 174 11.30 17.56 -15.25
C LEU A 174 10.99 18.30 -16.55
N SER A 175 11.55 19.51 -16.72
CA SER A 175 11.45 20.28 -17.95
C SER A 175 12.02 19.55 -19.18
N VAL A 176 13.02 18.70 -19.00
CA VAL A 176 13.56 17.85 -20.08
C VAL A 176 12.57 16.75 -20.44
N LEU A 177 12.00 16.08 -19.45
CA LEU A 177 10.94 15.08 -19.68
C LEU A 177 9.71 15.70 -20.34
N GLY A 178 9.37 16.93 -19.97
CA GLY A 178 8.28 17.72 -20.55
C GLY A 178 8.61 18.41 -21.88
N GLN A 179 9.85 18.29 -22.38
CA GLN A 179 10.32 19.05 -23.56
C GLN A 179 9.97 20.54 -23.46
N ALA A 180 10.24 21.13 -22.32
CA ALA A 180 10.00 22.55 -22.07
C ALA A 180 10.82 23.43 -23.04
N THR A 181 10.20 24.49 -23.53
CA THR A 181 10.81 25.46 -24.46
C THR A 181 10.67 26.88 -23.94
N GLY A 182 11.67 27.70 -24.20
CA GLY A 182 11.62 29.11 -23.82
C GLY A 182 11.49 29.34 -22.33
N SER A 183 10.38 29.94 -21.90
CA SER A 183 10.06 30.22 -20.50
C SER A 183 9.23 29.12 -19.81
N ASP A 184 9.05 27.97 -20.45
CA ASP A 184 8.32 26.83 -19.83
C ASP A 184 9.08 26.29 -18.63
N TYR A 185 8.35 25.87 -17.62
CA TYR A 185 8.89 25.27 -16.40
C TYR A 185 7.99 24.13 -15.91
N ALA A 186 8.56 23.21 -15.13
CA ALA A 186 7.89 22.03 -14.61
C ALA A 186 8.04 21.95 -13.08
N PHE A 187 6.99 21.46 -12.39
CA PHE A 187 6.92 21.47 -10.93
C PHE A 187 5.87 20.46 -10.41
N ASP A 188 5.79 20.31 -9.10
CA ASP A 188 4.83 19.47 -8.36
C ASP A 188 4.80 18.03 -8.89
N PRO A 189 5.91 17.27 -8.84
CA PRO A 189 5.91 15.88 -9.29
C PRO A 189 5.13 14.97 -8.34
N LYS A 190 4.51 13.95 -8.92
CA LYS A 190 3.98 12.78 -8.22
C LYS A 190 4.50 11.51 -8.87
N LEU A 191 5.11 10.68 -8.05
CA LEU A 191 5.65 9.38 -8.44
C LEU A 191 4.86 8.26 -7.79
N THR A 192 4.66 7.19 -8.52
CA THR A 192 4.21 5.90 -7.99
C THR A 192 4.84 4.76 -8.78
N TYR A 193 4.94 3.60 -8.15
CA TYR A 193 5.30 2.36 -8.80
C TYR A 193 4.08 1.44 -8.88
N ASP A 194 3.88 0.86 -10.05
CA ASP A 194 2.83 -0.12 -10.33
C ASP A 194 3.39 -1.53 -10.13
N PRO A 195 3.11 -2.19 -9.00
CA PRO A 195 3.63 -3.53 -8.73
C PRO A 195 2.99 -4.62 -9.61
N GLN A 196 1.84 -4.35 -10.22
CA GLN A 196 1.15 -5.30 -11.10
C GLN A 196 1.83 -5.41 -12.46
N THR A 197 2.33 -4.31 -12.99
CA THR A 197 2.95 -4.25 -14.31
C THR A 197 4.45 -4.05 -14.26
N ASP A 198 5.03 -3.85 -13.06
CA ASP A 198 6.45 -3.58 -12.81
C ASP A 198 6.92 -2.33 -13.60
N ARG A 199 6.24 -1.20 -13.35
CA ARG A 199 6.45 0.07 -14.06
C ARG A 199 6.35 1.26 -13.13
N PHE A 200 6.99 2.36 -13.51
CA PHE A 200 6.84 3.65 -12.85
C PHE A 200 5.86 4.56 -13.59
N VAL A 201 5.16 5.36 -12.82
CA VAL A 201 4.34 6.47 -13.32
C VAL A 201 4.81 7.76 -12.66
N LEU A 202 5.02 8.79 -13.49
CA LEU A 202 5.38 10.13 -13.05
C LEU A 202 4.38 11.13 -13.64
N VAL A 203 3.80 11.96 -12.79
CA VAL A 203 2.95 13.09 -13.19
C VAL A 203 3.59 14.37 -12.68
N PHE A 204 3.60 15.42 -13.48
CA PHE A 204 4.03 16.74 -13.05
C PHE A 204 3.32 17.86 -13.83
N LEU A 205 3.31 19.04 -13.25
CA LEU A 205 2.68 20.21 -13.83
C LEU A 205 3.66 21.00 -14.67
N MET A 206 3.16 21.66 -15.70
CA MET A 206 3.92 22.61 -16.53
C MET A 206 3.13 23.91 -16.65
N ASN A 207 3.78 25.01 -16.33
CA ASN A 207 3.23 26.38 -16.36
C ASN A 207 1.97 26.53 -15.47
N ASN A 208 1.56 27.78 -15.24
CA ASN A 208 0.52 28.11 -14.25
C ASN A 208 -0.50 29.13 -14.74
N THR A 209 -0.70 29.24 -16.06
CA THR A 209 -1.75 30.11 -16.60
C THR A 209 -2.78 29.29 -17.37
N PRO A 210 -4.02 29.76 -17.49
CA PRO A 210 -5.08 29.04 -18.22
C PRO A 210 -4.75 28.73 -19.67
N SER A 211 -3.90 29.57 -20.31
CA SER A 211 -3.56 29.45 -21.73
C SER A 211 -2.37 28.53 -22.02
N ASN A 212 -1.49 28.29 -21.04
CA ASN A 212 -0.26 27.53 -21.24
C ASN A 212 -0.06 26.36 -20.29
N SER A 213 -0.87 26.23 -19.22
CA SER A 213 -0.73 25.13 -18.28
C SER A 213 -1.02 23.77 -18.94
N LYS A 214 -0.20 22.79 -18.56
CA LYS A 214 -0.30 21.38 -19.00
C LYS A 214 0.02 20.46 -17.84
N ILE A 215 -0.46 19.25 -17.91
CA ILE A 215 -0.10 18.18 -16.98
C ILE A 215 0.63 17.10 -17.79
N ALA A 216 1.88 16.85 -17.49
CA ALA A 216 2.63 15.75 -18.08
C ALA A 216 2.29 14.46 -17.33
N VAL A 217 1.96 13.43 -18.08
CA VAL A 217 1.72 12.06 -17.58
C VAL A 217 2.71 11.15 -18.28
N CYS A 218 3.62 10.56 -17.51
CA CYS A 218 4.75 9.79 -18.02
C CYS A 218 4.65 8.35 -17.50
N PHE A 219 4.72 7.39 -18.42
CA PHE A 219 4.75 5.96 -18.14
C PHE A 219 6.11 5.39 -18.51
N SER A 220 6.82 4.71 -17.60
CA SER A 220 8.09 4.07 -17.92
C SER A 220 7.89 2.93 -18.91
N LYS A 221 8.85 2.75 -19.85
CA LYS A 221 8.78 1.70 -20.87
C LYS A 221 9.05 0.32 -20.30
N THR A 222 9.93 0.24 -19.32
CA THR A 222 10.28 -0.98 -18.59
C THR A 222 10.26 -0.73 -17.09
N ASN A 223 10.66 -1.70 -16.31
CA ASN A 223 10.88 -1.57 -14.87
C ASN A 223 12.15 -0.78 -14.52
N ASP A 224 13.06 -0.60 -15.47
CA ASP A 224 14.20 0.29 -15.30
C ASP A 224 13.84 1.70 -15.80
N PRO A 225 13.84 2.71 -14.92
CA PRO A 225 13.43 4.06 -15.30
C PRO A 225 14.40 4.72 -16.31
N ARG A 226 15.57 4.11 -16.54
CA ARG A 226 16.57 4.55 -17.53
C ARG A 226 16.23 4.15 -18.97
N ASP A 227 15.32 3.20 -19.17
CA ASP A 227 14.95 2.68 -20.51
C ASP A 227 14.00 3.59 -21.30
N GLY A 228 13.59 4.69 -20.67
CA GLY A 228 12.78 5.72 -21.31
C GLY A 228 11.33 5.75 -20.85
N TRP A 229 10.61 6.75 -21.37
CA TRP A 229 9.26 7.10 -20.94
C TRP A 229 8.36 7.43 -22.12
N ASN A 230 7.09 7.05 -22.03
CA ASN A 230 6.02 7.52 -22.89
C ASN A 230 5.35 8.71 -22.22
N VAL A 231 5.25 9.85 -22.92
CA VAL A 231 4.76 11.11 -22.34
C VAL A 231 3.51 11.59 -23.06
N TYR A 232 2.48 11.90 -22.27
CA TYR A 232 1.21 12.47 -22.71
C TYR A 232 0.98 13.80 -21.99
N PHE A 233 0.34 14.77 -22.65
CA PHE A 233 -0.05 16.02 -22.05
C PHE A 233 -1.55 16.16 -21.94
N LEU A 234 -2.04 16.31 -20.71
CA LEU A 234 -3.39 16.73 -20.46
C LEU A 234 -3.46 18.26 -20.48
N PRO A 235 -4.59 18.85 -20.95
CA PRO A 235 -4.76 20.31 -20.85
C PRO A 235 -4.88 20.73 -19.39
N GLY A 236 -4.15 21.78 -18.99
CA GLY A 236 -4.25 22.33 -17.63
C GLY A 236 -5.53 23.15 -17.38
N ASN A 237 -6.26 23.49 -18.44
CA ASN A 237 -7.57 24.15 -18.40
C ASN A 237 -8.59 23.32 -19.22
N PRO A 238 -8.92 22.07 -18.80
CA PRO A 238 -9.74 21.17 -19.65
C PRO A 238 -11.18 21.63 -19.82
N LEU A 239 -11.70 22.46 -18.93
CA LEU A 239 -13.07 22.98 -19.00
C LEU A 239 -13.18 24.34 -19.75
N SER A 240 -12.07 24.85 -20.26
CA SER A 240 -12.02 26.14 -21.00
C SER A 240 -12.68 27.31 -20.23
N ASN A 241 -12.51 27.32 -18.89
CA ASN A 241 -13.20 28.24 -17.99
C ASN A 241 -12.25 29.28 -17.34
N ASN A 242 -11.11 29.58 -17.98
CA ASN A 242 -10.10 30.48 -17.48
C ASN A 242 -9.53 30.10 -16.09
N ARG A 243 -9.32 28.79 -15.86
CA ARG A 243 -8.66 28.21 -14.69
C ARG A 243 -7.40 27.49 -15.11
N TRP A 244 -6.53 27.20 -14.17
CA TRP A 244 -5.39 26.29 -14.39
C TRP A 244 -5.42 25.22 -13.30
N SER A 245 -4.83 24.07 -13.62
CA SER A 245 -4.83 22.88 -12.74
C SER A 245 -3.62 22.88 -11.84
N ASP A 246 -3.84 22.57 -10.56
CA ASP A 246 -2.80 22.56 -9.52
C ASP A 246 -2.99 21.45 -8.50
N PHE A 247 -1.95 21.17 -7.70
CA PHE A 247 -1.94 20.20 -6.63
C PHE A 247 -2.32 18.77 -7.08
N PRO A 248 -1.47 18.10 -7.87
CA PRO A 248 -1.75 16.74 -8.36
C PRO A 248 -1.71 15.72 -7.21
N ALA A 249 -2.63 14.74 -7.24
CA ALA A 249 -2.53 13.54 -6.44
C ALA A 249 -2.91 12.33 -7.31
N ILE A 250 -2.23 11.20 -7.13
CA ILE A 250 -2.38 10.02 -7.98
C ILE A 250 -2.63 8.74 -7.19
N ALA A 251 -3.38 7.82 -7.78
CA ALA A 251 -3.51 6.44 -7.34
C ALA A 251 -3.66 5.52 -8.56
N LEU A 252 -3.38 4.23 -8.36
CA LEU A 252 -3.53 3.21 -9.39
C LEU A 252 -4.67 2.27 -9.02
N THR A 253 -5.51 1.95 -10.01
CA THR A 253 -6.39 0.78 -9.96
C THR A 253 -5.83 -0.31 -10.87
N LYS A 254 -6.54 -1.43 -10.97
CA LYS A 254 -6.13 -2.56 -11.81
C LYS A 254 -5.85 -2.15 -13.26
N ASP A 255 -6.64 -1.22 -13.79
CA ASP A 255 -6.65 -0.83 -15.22
C ASP A 255 -6.42 0.68 -15.44
N LYS A 256 -6.45 1.50 -14.39
CA LYS A 256 -6.41 2.95 -14.53
C LYS A 256 -5.33 3.63 -13.69
N LEU A 257 -4.83 4.74 -14.21
CA LEU A 257 -4.21 5.80 -13.44
C LEU A 257 -5.28 6.84 -13.11
N VAL A 258 -5.48 7.12 -11.83
CA VAL A 258 -6.38 8.16 -11.32
C VAL A 258 -5.54 9.36 -10.94
N LEU A 259 -5.88 10.54 -11.46
CA LEU A 259 -5.21 11.81 -11.16
C LEU A 259 -6.25 12.84 -10.74
N THR A 260 -6.07 13.43 -9.58
CA THR A 260 -6.91 14.54 -9.10
C THR A 260 -6.15 15.85 -9.12
N LEU A 261 -6.86 16.94 -9.37
CA LEU A 261 -6.32 18.30 -9.43
C LEU A 261 -7.35 19.31 -8.94
N ASN A 262 -6.89 20.46 -8.48
CA ASN A 262 -7.74 21.63 -8.22
C ASN A 262 -7.72 22.59 -9.39
N LEU A 263 -8.85 23.21 -9.70
CA LEU A 263 -8.96 24.30 -10.65
C LEU A 263 -8.81 25.63 -9.90
N ILE A 264 -7.84 26.44 -10.32
CA ILE A 264 -7.44 27.66 -9.64
C ILE A 264 -7.66 28.87 -10.53
N VAL A 265 -8.31 29.90 -10.00
CA VAL A 265 -8.43 31.22 -10.61
C VAL A 265 -7.04 31.86 -10.61
N PRO A 266 -6.53 32.34 -11.75
CA PRO A 266 -5.21 32.96 -11.80
C PRO A 266 -5.16 34.29 -11.02
N ASN A 267 -3.99 34.61 -10.48
CA ASN A 267 -3.66 35.88 -9.82
C ASN A 267 -4.47 36.24 -8.56
N VAL A 268 -5.08 35.24 -7.90
CA VAL A 268 -5.71 35.38 -6.58
C VAL A 268 -5.13 34.32 -5.63
N SER A 269 -5.29 34.55 -4.31
CA SER A 269 -4.85 33.54 -3.34
C SER A 269 -5.60 32.23 -3.58
N TRP A 270 -4.96 31.10 -3.34
CA TRP A 270 -5.58 29.79 -3.56
C TRP A 270 -6.79 29.53 -2.69
N GLN A 271 -6.79 30.10 -1.48
CA GLN A 271 -7.94 30.03 -0.60
C GLN A 271 -9.20 30.65 -1.22
N VAL A 272 -9.04 31.76 -1.94
CA VAL A 272 -10.11 32.46 -2.66
C VAL A 272 -10.30 31.93 -4.08
N GLY A 273 -9.21 31.55 -4.74
CA GLY A 273 -9.17 31.17 -6.15
C GLY A 273 -9.57 29.72 -6.44
N PHE A 274 -9.78 28.91 -5.42
CA PHE A 274 -10.26 27.55 -5.65
C PHE A 274 -11.66 27.54 -6.26
N ASP A 275 -11.82 26.92 -7.42
CA ASP A 275 -13.07 26.89 -8.19
C ASP A 275 -13.52 25.46 -8.59
N GLY A 276 -13.08 24.47 -7.89
CA GLY A 276 -13.47 23.08 -8.07
C GLY A 276 -12.28 22.12 -8.11
N SER A 277 -12.59 20.85 -7.98
CA SER A 277 -11.65 19.76 -8.21
C SER A 277 -12.06 18.96 -9.43
N ILE A 278 -11.09 18.41 -10.14
CA ILE A 278 -11.27 17.53 -11.29
C ILE A 278 -10.54 16.20 -11.06
N VAL A 279 -11.04 15.17 -11.73
CA VAL A 279 -10.46 13.82 -11.70
C VAL A 279 -10.30 13.30 -13.11
N TRP A 280 -9.10 12.89 -13.45
CA TRP A 280 -8.80 12.15 -14.66
C TRP A 280 -8.65 10.67 -14.34
N GLU A 281 -9.35 9.82 -15.06
CA GLU A 281 -9.12 8.38 -15.12
C GLU A 281 -8.53 8.03 -16.49
N MET A 282 -7.34 7.45 -16.52
CA MET A 282 -6.60 7.15 -17.75
C MET A 282 -6.30 5.66 -17.83
N ASP A 283 -6.39 5.09 -19.03
CA ASP A 283 -6.01 3.70 -19.27
C ASP A 283 -4.49 3.54 -19.14
N LYS A 284 -4.05 2.93 -18.03
CA LYS A 284 -2.62 2.75 -17.77
C LYS A 284 -1.98 1.72 -18.72
N THR A 285 -2.75 0.76 -19.24
CA THR A 285 -2.23 -0.25 -20.17
C THR A 285 -1.83 0.40 -21.49
N ALA A 286 -2.70 1.26 -22.05
CA ALA A 286 -2.39 2.08 -23.21
C ALA A 286 -1.19 3.00 -22.97
N GLY A 287 -1.09 3.57 -21.75
CA GLY A 287 0.04 4.41 -21.34
C GLY A 287 1.37 3.66 -21.35
N TYR A 288 1.44 2.48 -20.74
CA TYR A 288 2.64 1.62 -20.73
C TYR A 288 3.00 1.10 -22.12
N ALA A 289 2.00 0.74 -22.93
CA ALA A 289 2.22 0.32 -24.32
C ALA A 289 2.76 1.46 -25.18
N GLY A 290 2.57 2.70 -24.77
CA GLY A 290 2.93 3.89 -25.56
C GLY A 290 2.03 4.07 -26.77
N ASP A 291 0.75 3.77 -26.62
CA ASP A 291 -0.24 3.91 -27.67
C ASP A 291 -0.31 5.34 -28.18
N ALA A 292 -0.70 5.50 -29.45
CA ALA A 292 -0.79 6.81 -30.08
C ALA A 292 -1.79 7.75 -29.36
N ASN A 293 -2.76 7.17 -28.67
CA ASN A 293 -3.73 7.90 -27.87
C ASN A 293 -3.93 7.21 -26.51
N LEU A 294 -4.03 8.00 -25.46
CA LEU A 294 -4.34 7.57 -24.10
C LEU A 294 -5.85 7.77 -23.84
N PRO A 295 -6.64 6.70 -23.82
CA PRO A 295 -8.06 6.78 -23.49
C PRO A 295 -8.21 7.33 -22.06
N SER A 296 -9.05 8.35 -21.89
CA SER A 296 -9.17 9.07 -20.64
C SER A 296 -10.61 9.53 -20.40
N GLN A 297 -10.96 9.64 -19.13
CA GLN A 297 -12.24 10.23 -18.70
C GLN A 297 -11.95 11.38 -17.74
N LEU A 298 -12.59 12.50 -17.96
CA LEU A 298 -12.54 13.67 -17.08
C LEU A 298 -13.85 13.76 -16.31
N HIS A 299 -13.74 13.82 -14.99
CA HIS A 299 -14.85 14.07 -14.08
C HIS A 299 -14.66 15.42 -13.40
N HIS A 300 -15.74 16.18 -13.23
CA HIS A 300 -15.73 17.50 -12.63
C HIS A 300 -17.02 17.78 -11.84
N ASP A 301 -17.18 18.97 -11.26
CA ASP A 301 -18.33 19.38 -10.48
C ASP A 301 -18.58 18.55 -9.19
N PHE A 302 -17.52 18.18 -8.51
CA PHE A 302 -17.60 17.50 -7.21
C PHE A 302 -18.16 18.44 -6.14
N LYS A 303 -19.48 18.41 -5.95
CA LYS A 303 -20.22 19.30 -5.02
C LYS A 303 -21.01 18.50 -4.01
N PHE A 304 -20.95 18.92 -2.76
CA PHE A 304 -21.84 18.46 -1.72
C PHE A 304 -22.75 19.62 -1.30
N GLN A 305 -24.07 19.42 -1.40
CA GLN A 305 -25.09 20.48 -1.12
C GLN A 305 -24.82 21.80 -1.87
N GLY A 306 -24.43 21.69 -3.15
CA GLY A 306 -24.15 22.84 -4.01
C GLY A 306 -22.79 23.52 -3.83
N LYS A 307 -21.98 23.11 -2.85
CA LYS A 307 -20.64 23.65 -2.59
C LYS A 307 -19.57 22.66 -3.07
N TYR A 308 -18.54 23.14 -3.72
CA TYR A 308 -17.40 22.33 -4.12
C TYR A 308 -16.71 21.66 -2.92
N THR A 309 -16.34 20.41 -3.08
CA THR A 309 -15.35 19.73 -2.23
C THR A 309 -13.94 19.99 -2.78
N ARG A 310 -12.98 20.16 -1.89
CA ARG A 310 -11.62 20.63 -2.20
C ARG A 310 -10.61 19.51 -2.00
N ASN A 311 -9.54 19.53 -2.80
CA ASN A 311 -8.39 18.62 -2.61
C ASN A 311 -8.85 17.18 -2.50
N LEU A 312 -9.46 16.65 -3.55
CA LEU A 312 -9.82 15.25 -3.62
C LEU A 312 -8.55 14.40 -3.56
N LEU A 313 -8.39 13.59 -2.53
CA LEU A 313 -7.28 12.65 -2.40
C LEU A 313 -7.74 11.29 -2.93
N PRO A 314 -7.15 10.75 -4.01
CA PRO A 314 -7.41 9.38 -4.43
C PRO A 314 -6.67 8.43 -3.48
N LEU A 315 -7.39 7.44 -2.92
CA LEU A 315 -6.79 6.47 -2.02
C LEU A 315 -6.03 5.40 -2.81
N THR A 316 -4.83 5.09 -2.36
CA THR A 316 -4.03 3.98 -2.93
C THR A 316 -4.49 2.65 -2.33
N GLY A 317 -4.32 1.53 -3.06
CA GLY A 317 -4.49 0.22 -2.44
C GLY A 317 -3.34 -0.10 -1.47
N TRP A 318 -3.60 -0.89 -0.44
CA TRP A 318 -2.57 -1.37 0.51
C TRP A 318 -1.38 -2.06 -0.18
N ASN A 319 -1.64 -2.71 -1.31
CA ASN A 319 -0.64 -3.38 -2.15
C ASN A 319 -0.22 -2.53 -3.37
N GLY A 320 -0.50 -1.23 -3.37
CA GLY A 320 -0.21 -0.30 -4.46
C GLY A 320 -1.32 -0.16 -5.51
N ILE A 321 -2.28 -1.08 -5.54
CA ILE A 321 -3.39 -1.12 -6.50
C ILE A 321 -4.71 -1.09 -5.74
N ALA A 322 -5.54 -0.09 -6.00
CA ALA A 322 -6.89 -0.02 -5.44
C ALA A 322 -7.86 -0.86 -6.28
N ASP A 323 -8.78 -1.56 -5.61
CA ASP A 323 -9.83 -2.33 -6.31
C ASP A 323 -10.85 -1.42 -7.00
N SER A 324 -11.04 -0.22 -6.48
CA SER A 324 -11.95 0.80 -7.00
C SER A 324 -11.43 2.20 -6.71
N VAL A 325 -11.92 3.19 -7.44
CA VAL A 325 -11.58 4.60 -7.20
C VAL A 325 -12.34 5.09 -5.96
N VAL A 326 -11.62 5.45 -4.93
CA VAL A 326 -12.16 6.11 -3.74
C VAL A 326 -11.44 7.44 -3.57
N LEU A 327 -12.20 8.53 -3.45
CA LEU A 327 -11.64 9.86 -3.25
C LEU A 327 -12.12 10.41 -1.90
N MET A 328 -11.21 10.99 -1.13
CA MET A 328 -11.56 11.62 0.13
C MET A 328 -11.23 13.11 0.12
N SER A 329 -12.09 13.89 0.75
CA SER A 329 -11.95 15.34 0.91
C SER A 329 -12.44 15.79 2.28
N ASN A 330 -12.05 17.00 2.68
CA ASN A 330 -12.48 17.61 3.92
C ASN A 330 -12.64 19.15 3.79
N ARG A 331 -13.01 19.82 4.85
CA ARG A 331 -13.07 21.28 4.91
C ARG A 331 -11.70 21.86 5.33
N ASN A 332 -10.74 21.74 4.43
CA ASN A 332 -9.32 21.98 4.67
C ASN A 332 -8.96 23.39 5.16
N PHE A 333 -9.74 24.42 4.84
CA PHE A 333 -9.51 25.79 5.31
C PHE A 333 -10.27 26.14 6.58
N SER A 334 -11.07 25.22 7.11
CA SER A 334 -11.81 25.48 8.36
C SER A 334 -10.86 25.41 9.56
N PRO A 335 -10.92 26.38 10.49
CA PRO A 335 -10.12 26.32 11.71
C PRO A 335 -10.58 25.21 12.67
N ASP A 336 -11.80 24.69 12.48
CA ASP A 336 -12.45 23.73 13.35
C ASP A 336 -13.61 23.06 12.62
N ASN A 337 -13.48 21.78 12.28
CA ASN A 337 -14.47 21.04 11.50
C ASN A 337 -14.40 19.52 11.78
N ASP A 338 -15.46 18.82 11.41
CA ASP A 338 -15.61 17.37 11.51
C ASP A 338 -16.11 16.72 10.21
N SER A 339 -16.43 17.51 9.18
CA SER A 339 -17.03 16.99 7.95
C SER A 339 -15.98 16.39 7.02
N VAL A 340 -16.18 15.14 6.64
CA VAL A 340 -15.35 14.39 5.69
C VAL A 340 -16.22 13.89 4.54
N PHE A 341 -15.75 14.01 3.32
CA PHE A 341 -16.47 13.62 2.12
C PHE A 341 -15.79 12.42 1.49
N VAL A 342 -16.53 11.33 1.32
CA VAL A 342 -16.09 10.11 0.63
C VAL A 342 -16.82 10.04 -0.69
N TRP A 343 -16.07 10.00 -1.78
CA TRP A 343 -16.56 9.90 -3.14
C TRP A 343 -16.23 8.53 -3.71
N THR A 344 -17.24 7.82 -4.16
CA THR A 344 -17.10 6.49 -4.78
C THR A 344 -17.82 6.45 -6.12
N PRO A 345 -17.45 5.56 -7.05
CA PRO A 345 -18.20 5.37 -8.28
C PRO A 345 -19.65 5.03 -7.98
N SER A 346 -20.58 5.68 -8.68
CA SER A 346 -22.00 5.43 -8.49
C SER A 346 -22.39 4.05 -9.03
N ALA A 347 -23.09 3.27 -8.21
CA ALA A 347 -23.62 1.97 -8.61
C ALA A 347 -24.71 2.10 -9.68
N GLN A 348 -25.35 3.25 -9.78
CA GLN A 348 -26.36 3.57 -10.78
C GLN A 348 -26.12 4.97 -11.35
N PRO A 349 -25.20 5.10 -12.33
CA PRO A 349 -24.95 6.39 -12.94
C PRO A 349 -26.23 6.95 -13.56
N THR A 350 -26.70 8.08 -13.06
CA THR A 350 -27.86 8.80 -13.63
C THR A 350 -27.34 9.99 -14.42
N GLY A 351 -27.48 9.93 -15.75
CA GLY A 351 -26.97 10.99 -16.62
C GLY A 351 -25.43 11.00 -16.64
N ASN A 352 -24.84 12.17 -16.42
CA ASN A 352 -23.37 12.35 -16.43
C ASN A 352 -22.69 12.14 -15.06
N ASN A 353 -23.40 11.64 -14.05
CA ASN A 353 -22.87 11.48 -12.70
C ASN A 353 -22.18 10.13 -12.54
N ALA A 354 -20.85 10.12 -12.54
CA ALA A 354 -20.05 8.92 -12.37
C ALA A 354 -19.69 8.63 -10.89
N PHE A 355 -19.78 9.63 -10.02
CA PHE A 355 -19.45 9.52 -8.59
C PHE A 355 -20.60 9.99 -7.72
N GLU A 356 -20.72 9.39 -6.56
CA GLU A 356 -21.63 9.79 -5.49
C GLU A 356 -20.84 10.10 -4.23
N CYS A 357 -21.40 11.00 -3.37
CA CYS A 357 -20.76 11.53 -2.18
C CYS A 357 -21.47 11.08 -0.92
N GLN A 358 -20.71 10.49 0.00
CA GLN A 358 -21.13 10.26 1.37
C GLN A 358 -20.49 11.30 2.30
N LEU A 359 -21.30 11.93 3.16
CA LEU A 359 -20.80 12.71 4.29
C LEU A 359 -20.51 11.77 5.46
N VAL A 360 -19.30 11.85 5.98
CA VAL A 360 -18.84 11.15 7.18
C VAL A 360 -18.46 12.20 8.22
N LEU A 361 -18.77 11.96 9.50
CA LEU A 361 -18.42 12.85 10.58
C LEU A 361 -17.24 12.31 11.38
N ALA A 362 -16.21 13.12 11.55
CA ALA A 362 -15.06 12.76 12.38
C ALA A 362 -15.42 12.87 13.87
N ASN A 363 -15.17 11.81 14.65
CA ASN A 363 -15.37 11.81 16.09
C ASN A 363 -14.36 12.71 16.83
N LEU A 364 -13.21 12.99 16.21
CA LEU A 364 -12.22 13.96 16.65
C LEU A 364 -12.15 15.07 15.59
N ARG A 365 -12.30 16.31 16.03
CA ARG A 365 -12.28 17.49 15.17
C ARG A 365 -10.89 17.72 14.58
N TYR A 366 -10.84 18.30 13.40
CA TYR A 366 -9.62 18.74 12.73
C TYR A 366 -9.73 20.24 12.38
N GLY A 367 -8.62 20.86 12.03
CA GLY A 367 -8.62 22.25 11.60
C GLY A 367 -7.29 22.71 11.05
N VAL A 368 -7.29 23.88 10.43
CA VAL A 368 -6.09 24.49 9.85
C VAL A 368 -4.99 24.57 10.93
N PRO A 369 -3.81 23.97 10.68
CA PRO A 369 -2.71 24.00 11.64
C PRO A 369 -2.07 25.37 11.75
N PRO A 370 -1.48 25.74 12.91
CA PRO A 370 -0.57 26.88 12.98
C PRO A 370 0.72 26.59 12.23
N ASN A 371 1.47 27.63 11.82
CA ASN A 371 2.79 27.46 11.22
C ASN A 371 3.76 26.76 12.19
N GLY A 372 4.63 25.91 11.65
CA GLY A 372 5.68 25.23 12.40
C GLY A 372 6.73 26.22 12.89
N ARG A 373 7.08 26.18 14.16
CA ARG A 373 8.07 27.10 14.76
C ARG A 373 9.48 26.60 14.51
N GLN A 374 10.39 27.51 14.24
CA GLN A 374 11.83 27.26 14.13
C GLN A 374 12.59 28.07 15.17
N SER A 375 13.90 27.83 15.31
CA SER A 375 14.76 28.55 16.23
C SER A 375 14.81 30.08 15.95
N ASN A 376 14.56 30.52 14.72
CA ASN A 376 14.50 31.91 14.30
C ASN A 376 13.07 32.49 14.20
N THR A 377 12.03 31.71 14.52
CA THR A 377 10.65 32.19 14.56
C THR A 377 10.48 33.12 15.76
N PRO A 378 10.10 34.40 15.56
CA PRO A 378 9.88 35.32 16.67
C PRO A 378 8.78 34.80 17.59
N ALA A 379 9.02 34.83 18.91
CA ALA A 379 8.03 34.36 19.90
C ALA A 379 6.70 35.16 19.87
N ASN A 380 6.78 36.44 19.46
CA ASN A 380 5.66 37.34 19.34
C ASN A 380 4.98 37.33 17.95
N ASP A 381 5.52 36.57 16.99
CA ASP A 381 4.99 36.46 15.64
C ASP A 381 5.16 35.03 15.10
N PRO A 382 4.34 34.07 15.57
CA PRO A 382 4.44 32.68 15.12
C PRO A 382 4.06 32.51 13.63
N THR A 383 3.47 33.52 12.98
CA THR A 383 3.14 33.46 11.56
C THR A 383 4.38 33.46 10.67
N LYS A 384 5.54 33.86 11.19
CA LYS A 384 6.85 33.83 10.51
C LYS A 384 7.56 32.48 10.59
N GLY A 385 6.90 31.43 11.06
CA GLY A 385 7.42 30.07 11.04
C GLY A 385 7.34 29.42 9.66
N LEU A 386 7.55 28.10 9.65
CA LEU A 386 7.36 27.25 8.46
C LEU A 386 5.86 27.08 8.18
N GLN A 387 5.46 27.39 6.97
CA GLN A 387 4.07 27.22 6.55
C GLN A 387 3.68 25.76 6.56
N THR A 388 2.64 25.41 7.31
CA THR A 388 2.04 24.07 7.38
C THR A 388 0.91 23.88 6.38
N ASN A 389 0.64 24.90 5.55
CA ASN A 389 -0.44 24.93 4.59
C ASN A 389 -1.82 24.86 5.29
N ASP A 390 -2.72 24.03 4.82
CA ASP A 390 -4.08 23.84 5.36
C ASP A 390 -4.27 22.41 5.90
N GLY A 391 -5.49 22.06 6.31
CA GLY A 391 -5.84 20.77 6.89
C GLY A 391 -6.22 19.68 5.87
N ARG A 392 -5.82 19.79 4.59
CA ARG A 392 -6.14 18.81 3.53
C ARG A 392 -5.59 17.42 3.83
N TRP A 393 -6.27 16.39 3.32
CA TRP A 393 -5.71 15.05 3.30
C TRP A 393 -4.48 15.01 2.38
N LEU A 394 -3.36 14.49 2.89
CA LEU A 394 -2.07 14.47 2.19
C LEU A 394 -1.62 13.04 1.83
N GLY A 395 -2.08 12.06 2.56
CA GLY A 395 -1.87 10.64 2.29
C GLY A 395 -3.08 9.81 2.69
N GLY A 396 -3.32 8.73 1.97
CA GLY A 396 -4.41 7.82 2.29
C GLY A 396 -4.38 6.54 1.50
N LEU A 397 -4.93 5.49 2.08
CA LEU A 397 -4.99 4.17 1.48
C LEU A 397 -6.28 3.42 1.84
N ILE A 398 -6.58 2.42 1.02
CA ILE A 398 -7.56 1.39 1.30
C ILE A 398 -6.80 0.21 1.91
N ALA A 399 -7.12 -0.13 3.15
CA ALA A 399 -6.50 -1.23 3.87
C ALA A 399 -6.98 -2.61 3.38
N PRO A 400 -6.32 -3.71 3.76
CA PRO A 400 -6.75 -5.06 3.35
C PRO A 400 -8.16 -5.43 3.81
N ASP A 401 -8.63 -4.92 4.94
CA ASP A 401 -9.99 -5.12 5.47
C ASP A 401 -11.04 -4.22 4.80
N GLY A 402 -10.63 -3.40 3.82
CA GLY A 402 -11.47 -2.45 3.10
C GLY A 402 -11.60 -1.08 3.78
N SER A 403 -11.06 -0.87 4.99
CA SER A 403 -11.11 0.43 5.67
C SER A 403 -10.29 1.49 4.94
N TYR A 404 -10.71 2.74 5.06
CA TYR A 404 -10.02 3.91 4.49
C TYR A 404 -9.21 4.60 5.58
N HIS A 405 -7.92 4.71 5.37
CA HIS A 405 -6.98 5.37 6.26
C HIS A 405 -6.48 6.66 5.62
N VAL A 406 -6.54 7.77 6.35
CA VAL A 406 -6.11 9.09 5.84
C VAL A 406 -5.31 9.86 6.87
N VAL A 407 -4.39 10.68 6.39
CA VAL A 407 -3.57 11.56 7.24
C VAL A 407 -3.56 12.99 6.71
N SER A 408 -3.54 13.94 7.63
CA SER A 408 -3.40 15.38 7.33
C SER A 408 -2.58 16.08 8.40
N THR A 409 -2.11 17.28 8.09
CA THR A 409 -1.66 18.20 9.13
C THR A 409 -2.88 18.86 9.75
N SER A 410 -2.94 18.93 11.08
CA SER A 410 -4.03 19.56 11.83
C SER A 410 -3.48 20.33 13.03
N ARG A 411 -4.36 20.92 13.77
CA ARG A 411 -4.05 21.60 15.04
C ARG A 411 -4.41 20.71 16.24
N THR A 412 -3.76 20.98 17.36
CA THR A 412 -3.99 20.19 18.59
C THR A 412 -5.24 20.58 19.37
N PHE A 413 -5.83 21.75 19.11
CA PHE A 413 -6.96 22.31 19.87
C PHE A 413 -6.71 22.47 21.38
N GLN A 414 -5.46 22.37 21.80
CA GLN A 414 -5.07 22.55 23.21
C GLN A 414 -4.90 24.04 23.54
N SER A 415 -4.98 24.36 24.82
CA SER A 415 -4.70 25.71 25.30
C SER A 415 -3.25 26.13 24.99
N ALA A 416 -3.09 27.40 24.67
CA ALA A 416 -1.86 28.05 24.17
C ALA A 416 -0.53 27.47 24.69
N PRO A 417 0.46 27.25 23.80
CA PRO A 417 0.34 27.50 22.38
C PRO A 417 -0.22 26.28 21.64
N ASP A 418 -1.22 26.54 20.78
CA ASP A 418 -1.69 25.53 19.83
C ASP A 418 -0.56 25.11 18.87
N ARG A 419 -0.55 23.86 18.42
CA ARG A 419 0.55 23.27 17.65
C ARG A 419 0.06 22.58 16.43
N ALA A 420 0.94 22.48 15.43
CA ALA A 420 0.74 21.60 14.29
C ALA A 420 1.01 20.15 14.70
N ALA A 421 0.07 19.28 14.38
CA ALA A 421 0.08 17.84 14.69
C ALA A 421 -0.37 17.04 13.47
N ILE A 422 -0.15 15.73 13.49
CA ILE A 422 -0.66 14.85 12.46
C ILE A 422 -2.00 14.29 12.90
N TYR A 423 -3.01 14.48 12.06
CA TYR A 423 -4.31 13.84 12.20
C TYR A 423 -4.30 12.54 11.42
N TYR A 424 -4.67 11.44 12.07
CA TYR A 424 -4.85 10.13 11.49
C TYR A 424 -6.29 9.70 11.64
N GLY A 425 -6.98 9.45 10.53
CA GLY A 425 -8.39 9.06 10.50
C GLY A 425 -8.61 7.71 9.85
N VAL A 426 -9.54 6.93 10.39
CA VAL A 426 -9.94 5.62 9.88
C VAL A 426 -11.47 5.57 9.78
N VAL A 427 -11.99 5.12 8.62
CA VAL A 427 -13.42 4.90 8.40
C VAL A 427 -13.66 3.60 7.65
N GLN A 428 -14.64 2.81 8.08
CA GLN A 428 -15.10 1.64 7.32
C GLN A 428 -16.04 2.09 6.19
N PRO A 429 -16.00 1.43 5.02
CA PRO A 429 -16.93 1.70 3.94
C PRO A 429 -18.39 1.61 4.41
N GLY A 430 -19.16 2.67 4.18
CA GLY A 430 -20.56 2.75 4.57
C GLY A 430 -20.82 3.27 5.99
N ASP A 431 -19.79 3.39 6.83
CA ASP A 431 -19.92 4.03 8.13
C ASP A 431 -20.10 5.55 7.97
N ASP A 432 -20.82 6.15 8.90
CA ASP A 432 -21.04 7.60 8.99
C ASP A 432 -20.02 8.31 9.89
N THR A 433 -19.10 7.57 10.48
CA THR A 433 -18.13 8.08 11.47
C THR A 433 -16.70 7.74 11.08
N LEU A 434 -15.85 8.77 11.01
CA LEU A 434 -14.39 8.66 10.90
C LEU A 434 -13.78 8.68 12.30
N ASN A 435 -13.04 7.62 12.65
CA ASN A 435 -12.31 7.53 13.90
C ASN A 435 -10.97 8.26 13.79
N GLY A 436 -10.93 9.47 14.37
CA GLY A 436 -9.76 10.34 14.35
C GLY A 436 -8.85 10.16 15.56
N ARG A 437 -7.54 10.32 15.34
CA ARG A 437 -6.50 10.35 16.38
C ARG A 437 -5.45 11.39 16.05
N LEU A 438 -4.79 11.98 17.06
CA LEU A 438 -3.70 12.93 16.87
C LEU A 438 -2.36 12.34 17.29
N ILE A 439 -1.36 12.50 16.42
CA ILE A 439 0.05 12.30 16.75
C ILE A 439 0.64 13.68 16.99
N ALA A 440 0.90 14.00 18.23
CA ALA A 440 1.34 15.31 18.69
C ALA A 440 2.53 15.19 19.64
N ASP A 441 3.33 16.25 19.74
CA ASP A 441 4.48 16.33 20.62
C ASP A 441 4.39 17.63 21.46
N PRO A 442 4.74 17.63 22.74
CA PRO A 442 4.65 18.81 23.60
C PRO A 442 5.63 19.93 23.20
N ILE A 443 6.63 19.64 22.38
CA ILE A 443 7.69 20.58 22.00
C ILE A 443 7.70 20.82 20.48
N LYS A 444 7.53 19.76 19.67
CA LYS A 444 7.66 19.79 18.21
C LYS A 444 6.33 20.09 17.54
N ASP A 445 6.41 20.76 16.41
CA ASP A 445 5.37 20.92 15.42
C ASP A 445 5.59 19.92 14.28
N PHE A 446 4.53 19.24 13.85
CA PHE A 446 4.55 18.23 12.80
C PHE A 446 3.78 18.68 11.57
N GLY A 447 4.23 18.29 10.39
CA GLY A 447 3.55 18.67 9.15
C GLY A 447 3.82 17.73 7.99
N TYR A 448 2.93 17.80 6.99
CA TYR A 448 3.03 17.09 5.72
C TYR A 448 3.18 15.57 5.86
N PRO A 449 2.19 14.90 6.46
CA PRO A 449 2.24 13.45 6.62
C PRO A 449 1.95 12.71 5.32
N ASN A 450 2.43 11.48 5.26
CA ASN A 450 1.98 10.45 4.33
C ASN A 450 1.86 9.13 5.08
N ILE A 451 1.07 8.19 4.55
CA ILE A 451 0.81 6.88 5.17
C ILE A 451 0.97 5.76 4.15
N VAL A 452 1.51 4.65 4.59
CA VAL A 452 1.62 3.42 3.80
C VAL A 452 1.33 2.20 4.67
N PHE A 453 0.71 1.20 4.09
CA PHE A 453 0.56 -0.12 4.71
C PHE A 453 1.93 -0.79 4.82
N SER A 454 2.24 -1.35 5.97
CA SER A 454 3.52 -1.98 6.28
C SER A 454 3.44 -3.41 6.80
N GLY A 455 2.24 -4.00 6.78
CA GLY A 455 2.05 -5.40 7.12
C GLY A 455 2.64 -6.35 6.07
N ASN A 456 2.93 -7.58 6.46
CA ASN A 456 3.43 -8.62 5.56
C ASN A 456 2.29 -9.28 4.78
N GLU A 457 1.14 -9.45 5.43
CA GLU A 457 0.00 -10.17 4.91
C GLU A 457 -1.25 -9.27 4.86
N SER A 458 -2.23 -9.68 4.07
CA SER A 458 -3.50 -8.95 3.95
C SER A 458 -4.36 -8.96 5.23
N CYS A 459 -4.01 -9.77 6.21
CA CYS A 459 -4.64 -9.79 7.52
C CYS A 459 -3.98 -8.86 8.55
N ASP A 460 -2.83 -8.29 8.22
CA ASP A 460 -2.18 -7.32 9.07
C ASP A 460 -2.87 -5.97 8.99
N ASN A 461 -2.82 -5.23 10.09
CA ASN A 461 -3.36 -3.88 10.20
C ASN A 461 -2.26 -2.94 10.71
N GLU A 462 -1.19 -2.85 9.92
CA GLU A 462 0.06 -2.18 10.29
C GLU A 462 0.42 -1.10 9.28
N TYR A 463 0.87 0.05 9.78
CA TYR A 463 1.15 1.20 8.93
C TYR A 463 2.39 1.94 9.40
N VAL A 464 3.04 2.62 8.45
CA VAL A 464 4.03 3.66 8.73
C VAL A 464 3.44 5.01 8.31
N ILE A 465 3.51 5.98 9.21
CA ILE A 465 3.18 7.38 8.95
C ILE A 465 4.49 8.17 9.00
N GLY A 466 4.91 8.71 7.86
CA GLY A 466 6.08 9.59 7.74
C GLY A 466 5.65 11.06 7.72
N PHE A 467 6.43 11.96 8.32
CA PHE A 467 6.12 13.39 8.40
C PHE A 467 7.36 14.25 8.69
N ASN A 468 7.26 15.54 8.47
CA ASN A 468 8.28 16.50 8.85
C ASN A 468 8.07 17.04 10.26
N HIS A 469 9.15 17.42 10.94
CA HIS A 469 9.11 18.00 12.28
C HIS A 469 9.94 19.28 12.38
N THR A 470 9.60 20.17 13.30
CA THR A 470 10.37 21.36 13.64
C THR A 470 10.03 21.83 15.07
N SER A 471 10.87 22.65 15.68
CA SER A 471 10.54 23.40 16.90
C SER A 471 11.56 24.52 17.14
N PRO A 472 11.37 25.41 18.09
CA PRO A 472 12.40 26.37 18.48
C PRO A 472 13.72 25.75 18.93
N ALA A 473 13.69 24.50 19.46
CA ALA A 473 14.85 23.77 19.93
C ALA A 473 15.39 22.71 18.94
N HIS A 474 14.61 22.37 17.92
CA HIS A 474 14.99 21.35 16.94
C HIS A 474 14.77 21.92 15.53
N HIS A 475 15.85 21.97 14.76
CA HIS A 475 15.77 22.42 13.37
C HIS A 475 14.86 21.52 12.53
N PRO A 476 14.30 22.04 11.44
CA PRO A 476 13.43 21.31 10.56
C PRO A 476 14.06 19.98 10.10
N GLY A 477 13.38 18.88 10.31
CA GLY A 477 13.82 17.52 9.97
C GLY A 477 12.63 16.63 9.66
N ASN A 478 12.86 15.33 9.59
CA ASN A 478 11.79 14.38 9.31
C ASN A 478 11.80 13.17 10.28
N SER A 479 10.61 12.58 10.43
CA SER A 479 10.32 11.52 11.40
C SER A 479 9.30 10.54 10.82
N ALA A 480 9.14 9.42 11.52
CA ALA A 480 8.10 8.44 11.27
C ALA A 480 7.53 7.87 12.57
N VAL A 481 6.34 7.33 12.48
CA VAL A 481 5.66 6.55 13.52
C VAL A 481 5.16 5.26 12.88
N TYR A 482 5.32 4.16 13.60
CA TYR A 482 4.70 2.89 13.25
C TYR A 482 3.38 2.73 14.01
N VAL A 483 2.39 2.22 13.30
CA VAL A 483 1.07 1.86 13.85
C VAL A 483 0.99 0.35 13.85
N GLY A 484 0.89 -0.26 15.01
CA GLY A 484 0.81 -1.71 15.15
C GLY A 484 -0.58 -2.28 14.91
N ASN A 485 -0.69 -3.60 14.82
CA ASN A 485 -1.94 -4.35 14.61
C ASN A 485 -3.04 -4.03 15.64
N ASP A 486 -2.67 -3.66 16.84
CA ASP A 486 -3.59 -3.24 17.91
C ASP A 486 -3.96 -1.74 17.83
N ALA A 487 -3.60 -1.10 16.74
CA ALA A 487 -3.70 0.35 16.51
C ALA A 487 -2.93 1.21 17.53
N SER A 488 -1.93 0.66 18.25
CA SER A 488 -1.02 1.44 19.09
C SER A 488 0.01 2.19 18.24
N PHE A 489 0.49 3.34 18.72
CA PHE A 489 1.57 4.08 18.08
C PHE A 489 2.91 3.76 18.74
N SER A 490 3.96 3.61 17.91
CA SER A 490 5.33 3.62 18.42
C SER A 490 5.73 5.02 18.91
N PRO A 491 6.82 5.15 19.67
CA PRO A 491 7.51 6.43 19.81
C PRO A 491 7.85 7.04 18.45
N VAL A 492 7.94 8.36 18.39
CA VAL A 492 8.38 9.06 17.18
C VAL A 492 9.84 8.75 16.89
N LEU A 493 10.09 8.09 15.76
CA LEU A 493 11.43 7.81 15.24
C LEU A 493 11.91 9.01 14.43
N GLN A 494 12.99 9.67 14.85
CA GLN A 494 13.62 10.72 14.08
C GLN A 494 14.49 10.11 12.97
N LEU A 495 14.10 10.32 11.70
CA LEU A 495 14.84 9.82 10.53
C LEU A 495 16.03 10.73 10.21
N LYS A 496 15.81 12.05 10.31
CA LYS A 496 16.86 13.05 10.10
C LYS A 496 16.64 14.27 10.97
N ALA A 497 17.65 14.65 11.73
CA ALA A 497 17.72 15.95 12.38
C ALA A 497 18.09 17.03 11.37
N GLY A 498 17.45 18.19 11.45
CA GLY A 498 17.88 19.37 10.72
C GLY A 498 19.23 19.91 11.22
N LEU A 499 19.97 20.57 10.35
CA LEU A 499 21.28 21.18 10.63
C LEU A 499 21.18 22.69 10.88
N GLY A 500 20.08 23.33 10.47
CA GLY A 500 19.81 24.75 10.65
C GLY A 500 18.36 25.13 10.32
N PRO A 501 17.96 26.37 10.64
CA PRO A 501 16.65 26.89 10.25
C PRO A 501 16.59 27.16 8.74
N ILE A 502 15.38 27.27 8.20
CA ILE A 502 15.11 27.70 6.83
C ILE A 502 14.92 29.22 6.83
N THR A 503 15.61 29.91 5.92
CA THR A 503 15.63 31.39 5.85
C THR A 503 15.71 31.89 4.40
N LYS A 504 15.05 31.25 3.47
CA LYS A 504 15.14 31.56 2.04
C LYS A 504 14.24 32.72 1.61
N LEU A 505 13.05 32.84 2.22
CA LEU A 505 12.04 33.82 1.80
C LEU A 505 12.01 35.08 2.68
N GLY A 506 12.74 35.08 3.82
CA GLY A 506 12.87 36.26 4.68
C GLY A 506 11.61 36.61 5.47
N GLY A 507 10.68 35.69 5.61
CA GLY A 507 9.41 35.88 6.32
C GLY A 507 8.86 34.57 6.86
N ALA A 508 7.60 34.26 6.53
CA ALA A 508 7.09 32.90 6.65
C ALA A 508 7.74 32.05 5.55
N GLU A 509 8.39 30.98 5.98
CA GLU A 509 9.13 30.11 5.07
C GLU A 509 8.24 28.97 4.59
N ARG A 510 8.43 28.53 3.34
CA ARG A 510 7.77 27.31 2.83
C ARG A 510 8.41 26.09 3.44
N TRP A 511 7.56 25.14 3.88
CA TRP A 511 8.04 23.86 4.43
C TRP A 511 7.98 22.73 3.42
N GLY A 512 6.95 22.68 2.59
CA GLY A 512 6.70 21.68 1.57
C GLY A 512 5.20 21.50 1.35
N ASP A 513 4.83 20.68 0.36
CA ASP A 513 3.45 20.29 0.16
C ASP A 513 3.27 18.76 0.28
N TYR A 514 4.37 17.99 0.19
CA TYR A 514 4.34 16.53 0.17
C TYR A 514 5.46 15.88 0.97
N PHE A 515 5.23 14.61 1.35
CA PHE A 515 6.20 13.71 1.93
C PHE A 515 6.19 12.41 1.13
N GLY A 516 7.34 11.99 0.59
CA GLY A 516 7.47 10.74 -0.17
C GLY A 516 7.46 9.53 0.77
N LEU A 517 6.57 8.57 0.52
CA LEU A 517 6.50 7.34 1.31
C LEU A 517 5.96 6.20 0.44
N GLN A 518 6.67 5.08 0.40
CA GLN A 518 6.21 3.87 -0.30
C GLN A 518 6.80 2.60 0.33
N ARG A 519 5.99 1.54 0.41
CA ARG A 519 6.47 0.21 0.75
C ARG A 519 7.13 -0.47 -0.45
N VAL A 520 7.98 -1.46 -0.21
CA VAL A 520 8.45 -2.41 -1.23
C VAL A 520 7.38 -3.49 -1.41
N TYR A 521 6.95 -3.73 -2.66
CA TYR A 521 5.84 -4.64 -2.95
C TYR A 521 6.27 -6.08 -3.29
N GLY A 522 7.52 -6.34 -3.65
CA GLY A 522 8.03 -7.66 -3.98
C GLY A 522 8.49 -8.44 -2.75
N SER A 523 8.34 -9.77 -2.78
CA SER A 523 9.07 -10.64 -1.88
C SER A 523 10.52 -10.69 -2.37
N GLU A 524 11.43 -9.93 -1.81
CA GLU A 524 12.84 -10.23 -1.96
C GLU A 524 13.14 -11.53 -1.18
N SER A 525 13.06 -12.65 -1.89
CA SER A 525 13.59 -13.95 -1.47
C SER A 525 15.13 -13.98 -1.56
N GLY A 526 15.81 -12.92 -1.14
CA GLY A 526 17.25 -12.75 -1.17
C GLY A 526 17.79 -12.40 0.20
N GLU A 527 18.40 -13.36 0.84
CA GLU A 527 19.36 -13.31 1.95
C GLU A 527 19.34 -12.08 2.87
N ASN A 528 19.00 -12.34 4.14
CA ASN A 528 19.22 -11.49 5.33
C ASN A 528 18.19 -10.41 5.71
N HIS A 529 17.00 -10.40 5.17
CA HIS A 529 15.96 -9.53 5.71
C HIS A 529 14.91 -10.35 6.47
N LEU A 530 15.18 -10.68 7.68
CA LEU A 530 14.37 -11.19 8.80
C LEU A 530 12.81 -11.11 8.64
N GLY A 531 12.25 -11.36 7.45
CA GLY A 531 10.80 -11.29 7.22
C GLY A 531 10.15 -9.90 7.33
N ARG A 532 10.94 -8.83 7.51
CA ARG A 532 10.44 -7.48 7.75
C ARG A 532 10.05 -6.77 6.46
N GLN A 533 8.90 -6.13 6.47
CA GLN A 533 8.53 -5.21 5.38
C GLN A 533 9.44 -3.99 5.38
N ARG A 534 9.74 -3.51 4.18
CA ARG A 534 10.56 -2.32 3.97
C ARG A 534 9.72 -1.16 3.45
N VAL A 535 9.93 -0.01 4.05
CA VAL A 535 9.28 1.24 3.68
C VAL A 535 10.35 2.28 3.38
N TRP A 536 10.25 2.93 2.24
CA TRP A 536 11.09 4.05 1.86
C TRP A 536 10.39 5.37 2.13
N ALA A 537 11.13 6.31 2.71
CA ALA A 537 10.68 7.64 3.09
C ALA A 537 11.60 8.71 2.48
N ALA A 538 11.02 9.78 1.94
CA ALA A 538 11.71 10.96 1.48
C ALA A 538 11.13 12.20 2.17
N GLY A 539 11.87 12.73 3.12
CA GLY A 539 11.45 13.86 3.96
C GLY A 539 12.39 15.05 3.83
N PHE A 540 11.90 16.17 4.26
CA PHE A 540 12.57 17.46 4.25
C PHE A 540 13.46 17.67 5.48
N PHE A 541 14.59 18.37 5.35
CA PHE A 541 15.38 18.86 6.47
C PHE A 541 16.12 20.15 6.15
N GLY A 542 16.37 20.98 7.17
CA GLY A 542 17.17 22.20 7.06
C GLY A 542 18.66 21.86 6.89
N SER A 543 19.32 22.36 5.85
CA SER A 543 20.67 21.99 5.44
C SER A 543 21.79 22.74 6.17
N GLY A 544 21.49 23.70 7.03
CA GLY A 544 22.44 24.43 7.85
C GLY A 544 22.96 25.75 7.26
N ASN A 545 22.69 26.02 5.96
CA ASN A 545 23.04 27.26 5.28
C ASN A 545 21.81 28.16 5.01
N GLY A 546 20.73 27.97 5.77
CA GLY A 546 19.44 28.62 5.56
C GLY A 546 18.59 28.00 4.49
N GLY A 547 19.09 26.97 3.80
CA GLY A 547 18.38 26.16 2.83
C GLY A 547 17.75 24.91 3.43
N ASN A 548 17.12 24.14 2.55
CA ASN A 548 16.57 22.84 2.85
C ASN A 548 17.18 21.76 1.93
N SER A 549 16.95 20.53 2.26
CA SER A 549 17.33 19.37 1.46
C SER A 549 16.36 18.22 1.72
N THR A 550 16.41 17.22 0.88
CA THR A 550 15.68 15.97 1.07
C THR A 550 16.57 14.90 1.70
N TRP A 551 16.03 14.16 2.64
CA TRP A 551 16.64 12.95 3.20
C TRP A 551 15.81 11.75 2.87
N ILE A 552 16.45 10.70 2.33
CA ILE A 552 15.81 9.41 2.09
C ILE A 552 16.22 8.42 3.16
N SER A 553 15.29 7.59 3.57
CA SER A 553 15.50 6.52 4.54
C SER A 553 14.78 5.26 4.09
N GLU A 554 15.42 4.12 4.29
CA GLU A 554 14.79 2.81 4.26
C GLU A 554 14.52 2.36 5.69
N LEU A 555 13.28 1.99 5.97
CA LEU A 555 12.82 1.55 7.28
C LEU A 555 12.46 0.07 7.19
N GLY A 556 12.92 -0.73 8.15
CA GLY A 556 12.39 -2.06 8.43
C GLY A 556 11.29 -1.93 9.48
N THR A 557 10.13 -2.48 9.21
CA THR A 557 9.07 -2.54 10.23
C THR A 557 9.49 -3.47 11.37
N PRO A 558 8.95 -3.30 12.56
CA PRO A 558 9.11 -4.31 13.62
C PRO A 558 8.73 -5.69 13.09
N ASP A 559 9.40 -6.70 13.61
CA ASP A 559 9.09 -8.09 13.30
C ASP A 559 7.78 -8.46 14.01
N SER A 560 6.68 -7.95 13.51
CA SER A 560 5.38 -8.26 14.05
C SER A 560 4.89 -9.54 13.41
N SER A 561 5.23 -10.64 14.07
CA SER A 561 4.49 -11.89 14.02
C SER A 561 3.80 -12.20 12.67
N SER A 562 4.60 -12.57 11.66
CA SER A 562 4.05 -13.48 10.65
C SER A 562 3.34 -14.61 11.40
N PHE A 563 2.14 -14.93 11.01
CA PHE A 563 1.45 -16.08 11.58
C PHE A 563 2.14 -17.35 11.05
N GLU A 564 2.96 -17.96 11.90
CA GLU A 564 3.71 -19.17 11.55
C GLU A 564 3.22 -20.37 12.33
N VAL A 565 3.09 -21.48 11.63
CA VAL A 565 2.71 -22.76 12.19
C VAL A 565 3.82 -23.77 11.96
N LEU A 566 4.28 -24.39 13.02
CA LEU A 566 5.16 -25.55 12.95
C LEU A 566 4.31 -26.80 12.82
N TRP A 567 4.67 -27.64 11.86
CA TRP A 567 3.98 -28.86 11.58
C TRP A 567 4.87 -30.07 11.85
N GLU A 568 4.30 -31.07 12.49
CA GLU A 568 4.95 -32.37 12.68
C GLU A 568 4.09 -33.46 12.08
N LEU A 569 4.72 -34.37 11.37
CA LEU A 569 4.10 -35.54 10.78
C LEU A 569 4.87 -36.78 11.27
N PHE A 570 4.17 -37.69 11.95
CA PHE A 570 4.79 -38.90 12.49
C PHE A 570 3.81 -40.07 12.49
N GLY A 571 4.33 -41.27 12.31
CA GLY A 571 3.52 -42.49 12.31
C GLY A 571 3.96 -43.49 11.24
N THR A 572 3.20 -44.57 11.11
CA THR A 572 3.34 -45.61 10.11
C THR A 572 2.02 -46.24 9.77
N GLY A 573 1.81 -46.76 8.58
CA GLY A 573 0.59 -47.44 8.15
C GLY A 573 -0.65 -46.59 8.29
N CYS A 574 -1.63 -47.02 9.08
CA CYS A 574 -2.83 -46.25 9.43
C CYS A 574 -2.75 -45.61 10.82
N SER A 575 -1.56 -45.40 11.33
CA SER A 575 -1.33 -44.77 12.63
C SER A 575 -0.60 -43.45 12.51
N TRP A 576 -0.71 -42.78 11.35
CA TRP A 576 -0.12 -41.47 11.16
C TRP A 576 -0.88 -40.40 11.91
N SER A 577 -0.14 -39.46 12.41
CA SER A 577 -0.65 -38.26 13.07
C SER A 577 0.02 -37.01 12.53
N ILE A 578 -0.73 -35.93 12.40
CA ILE A 578 -0.24 -34.59 12.11
C ILE A 578 -0.52 -33.75 13.33
N SER A 579 0.46 -33.01 13.80
CA SER A 579 0.28 -31.96 14.79
C SER A 579 0.70 -30.61 14.22
N GLY A 580 -0.04 -29.57 14.55
CA GLY A 580 0.29 -28.19 14.29
C GLY A 580 0.45 -27.43 15.59
N GLY A 581 1.49 -26.63 15.72
CA GLY A 581 1.74 -25.74 16.85
C GLY A 581 2.05 -24.32 16.36
N ILE A 582 1.66 -23.31 17.13
CA ILE A 582 1.94 -21.91 16.81
C ILE A 582 3.42 -21.63 17.07
N ALA A 583 4.17 -21.20 16.05
CA ALA A 583 5.50 -20.64 16.20
C ALA A 583 5.42 -19.14 16.48
N SER A 584 4.53 -18.42 15.77
CA SER A 584 4.21 -17.02 15.99
C SER A 584 2.77 -16.73 15.58
N GLY A 585 2.10 -15.73 16.18
CA GLY A 585 0.72 -15.35 15.88
C GLY A 585 -0.02 -14.79 17.10
N ASN A 586 -1.21 -14.24 16.90
CA ASN A 586 -2.00 -13.59 17.94
C ASN A 586 -3.23 -14.42 18.36
N GLY A 587 -3.34 -14.65 19.66
CA GLY A 587 -4.51 -15.26 20.31
C GLY A 587 -4.71 -16.74 20.02
N PRO A 588 -5.85 -17.29 20.35
CA PRO A 588 -6.17 -18.68 20.07
C PRO A 588 -6.35 -18.89 18.57
N VAL A 589 -5.68 -19.90 18.02
CA VAL A 589 -5.77 -20.28 16.61
C VAL A 589 -6.94 -21.23 16.40
N ARG A 590 -7.70 -21.00 15.36
CA ARG A 590 -8.72 -21.90 14.83
C ARG A 590 -8.08 -22.82 13.80
N TRP A 591 -8.19 -24.13 14.02
CA TRP A 591 -7.63 -25.17 13.18
C TRP A 591 -8.75 -25.96 12.51
N GLN A 592 -8.72 -26.07 11.21
CA GLN A 592 -9.80 -26.70 10.44
C GLN A 592 -9.23 -27.56 9.31
N ARG A 593 -9.76 -28.77 9.13
CA ARG A 593 -9.53 -29.54 7.92
C ARG A 593 -10.38 -28.95 6.78
N LEU A 594 -9.77 -28.71 5.64
CA LEU A 594 -10.49 -28.16 4.49
C LEU A 594 -11.61 -29.11 4.05
N GLY A 595 -12.83 -28.58 3.92
CA GLY A 595 -14.04 -29.34 3.59
C GLY A 595 -14.84 -29.86 4.80
N GLU A 596 -14.33 -29.67 6.02
CA GLU A 596 -15.07 -29.98 7.24
C GLU A 596 -15.67 -28.73 7.89
N SER A 597 -16.83 -28.87 8.55
CA SER A 597 -17.44 -27.77 9.30
C SER A 597 -16.91 -27.64 10.73
N THR A 598 -16.27 -28.70 11.24
CA THR A 598 -15.71 -28.75 12.60
C THR A 598 -14.33 -28.12 12.65
N PHE A 599 -13.97 -27.50 13.77
CA PHE A 599 -12.67 -26.92 14.01
C PHE A 599 -12.20 -27.14 15.45
N GLN A 600 -10.90 -27.12 15.67
CA GLN A 600 -10.24 -27.08 16.97
C GLN A 600 -9.81 -25.64 17.26
N THR A 601 -9.70 -25.28 18.55
CA THR A 601 -9.23 -23.94 18.96
C THR A 601 -8.17 -24.10 20.04
N GLY A 602 -7.04 -23.39 19.87
CA GLY A 602 -5.96 -23.45 20.86
C GLY A 602 -4.60 -23.07 20.26
N SER A 603 -3.54 -23.25 21.05
CA SER A 603 -2.15 -23.03 20.61
C SER A 603 -1.60 -24.17 19.75
N GLY A 604 -2.38 -25.26 19.57
CA GLY A 604 -2.03 -26.38 18.71
C GLY A 604 -3.25 -27.25 18.44
N ALA A 605 -3.16 -28.10 17.44
CA ALA A 605 -4.16 -29.08 17.05
C ALA A 605 -3.51 -30.37 16.55
N ALA A 606 -4.23 -31.48 16.60
CA ALA A 606 -3.73 -32.76 16.12
C ALA A 606 -4.82 -33.55 15.39
N TRP A 607 -4.41 -34.27 14.37
CA TRP A 607 -5.21 -35.22 13.62
C TRP A 607 -4.48 -36.56 13.62
N SER A 608 -5.18 -37.61 14.03
CA SER A 608 -4.62 -38.95 14.14
C SER A 608 -5.42 -39.95 13.31
N SER A 609 -4.96 -41.20 13.27
CA SER A 609 -5.59 -42.29 12.53
C SER A 609 -5.65 -42.05 11.02
N LEU A 610 -4.64 -41.40 10.50
CA LEU A 610 -4.43 -41.20 9.06
C LEU A 610 -3.68 -42.40 8.49
N CYS A 611 -4.04 -42.83 7.27
CA CYS A 611 -3.39 -43.95 6.61
C CYS A 611 -2.40 -43.47 5.56
N SER A 612 -1.36 -44.28 5.33
CA SER A 612 -0.43 -44.05 4.23
C SER A 612 -1.19 -43.88 2.91
N GLY A 613 -0.83 -42.85 2.15
CA GLY A 613 -1.51 -42.47 0.91
C GLY A 613 -2.66 -41.48 1.08
N ASP A 614 -3.14 -41.24 2.30
CA ASP A 614 -4.12 -40.18 2.55
C ASP A 614 -3.56 -38.79 2.17
N SER A 615 -4.45 -37.91 1.75
CA SER A 615 -4.13 -36.49 1.54
C SER A 615 -5.15 -35.62 2.26
N LEU A 616 -4.66 -34.66 3.03
CA LEU A 616 -5.52 -33.69 3.71
C LEU A 616 -4.90 -32.31 3.71
N THR A 617 -5.75 -31.32 3.69
CA THR A 617 -5.36 -29.92 3.79
C THR A 617 -5.87 -29.35 5.10
N ILE A 618 -5.01 -28.73 5.87
CA ILE A 618 -5.33 -28.11 7.14
C ILE A 618 -5.16 -26.60 6.98
N VAL A 619 -6.11 -25.83 7.50
CA VAL A 619 -6.08 -24.36 7.58
C VAL A 619 -6.02 -23.98 9.05
N ALA A 620 -5.01 -23.22 9.40
CA ALA A 620 -4.89 -22.59 10.72
C ALA A 620 -5.17 -21.11 10.57
N THR A 621 -6.04 -20.53 11.39
CA THR A 621 -6.43 -19.11 11.34
C THR A 621 -6.26 -18.49 12.73
N ASP A 622 -5.46 -17.45 12.85
CA ASP A 622 -5.24 -16.73 14.10
C ASP A 622 -6.40 -15.77 14.45
N ALA A 623 -6.34 -15.11 15.60
CA ALA A 623 -7.38 -14.19 16.06
C ALA A 623 -7.53 -12.93 15.18
N ARG A 624 -6.52 -12.58 14.35
CA ARG A 624 -6.59 -11.50 13.36
C ARG A 624 -7.27 -11.92 12.06
N GLY A 625 -7.46 -13.23 11.85
CA GLY A 625 -7.93 -13.78 10.58
C GLY A 625 -6.80 -14.19 9.62
N CYS A 626 -5.53 -14.08 10.02
CA CYS A 626 -4.41 -14.58 9.24
C CYS A 626 -4.47 -16.10 9.15
N SER A 627 -4.34 -16.64 7.93
CA SER A 627 -4.50 -18.07 7.70
C SER A 627 -3.29 -18.67 7.01
N VAL A 628 -2.80 -19.78 7.53
CA VAL A 628 -1.79 -20.64 6.91
C VAL A 628 -2.47 -21.94 6.49
N GLN A 629 -2.26 -22.33 5.25
CA GLN A 629 -2.79 -23.58 4.70
C GLN A 629 -1.65 -24.50 4.34
N GLN A 630 -1.75 -25.76 4.81
CA GLN A 630 -0.77 -26.80 4.47
C GLN A 630 -1.47 -28.06 4.00
N THR A 631 -1.03 -28.58 2.87
CA THR A 631 -1.48 -29.87 2.34
C THR A 631 -0.45 -30.93 2.66
N PHE A 632 -0.89 -32.01 3.28
CA PHE A 632 -0.10 -33.18 3.64
C PHE A 632 -0.48 -34.35 2.74
N LYS A 633 0.53 -34.98 2.20
CA LYS A 633 0.41 -36.33 1.60
C LYS A 633 1.09 -37.30 2.56
N ILE A 634 0.32 -38.23 3.13
CA ILE A 634 0.85 -39.18 4.11
C ILE A 634 1.76 -40.20 3.39
N PRO A 635 3.04 -40.25 3.74
CA PRO A 635 4.00 -41.07 3.02
C PRO A 635 3.79 -42.56 3.30
N PHE A 636 4.20 -43.40 2.35
CA PHE A 636 4.38 -44.81 2.60
C PHE A 636 5.72 -45.03 3.30
N THR A 637 5.74 -45.92 4.30
CA THR A 637 6.95 -46.29 5.04
C THR A 637 7.27 -47.78 4.78
N ASP A 638 8.43 -48.25 5.25
CA ASP A 638 8.79 -49.68 5.17
C ASP A 638 7.76 -50.55 5.90
N ALA A 639 7.04 -50.02 6.91
CA ALA A 639 5.96 -50.70 7.58
C ALA A 639 4.71 -50.94 6.72
N ASP A 640 4.61 -50.21 5.60
CA ASP A 640 3.52 -50.31 4.61
C ASP A 640 3.87 -51.29 3.50
N ALA A 641 5.03 -51.94 3.59
CA ALA A 641 5.47 -52.95 2.59
C ALA A 641 4.45 -54.07 2.45
N PRO A 642 4.18 -54.54 1.23
CA PRO A 642 3.27 -55.64 1.01
C PRO A 642 3.71 -56.88 1.77
N SER A 643 2.74 -57.55 2.40
CA SER A 643 3.00 -58.79 3.11
C SER A 643 2.04 -59.88 2.66
N ALA A 644 2.57 -61.13 2.53
CA ALA A 644 1.80 -62.32 2.27
C ALA A 644 1.69 -63.14 3.57
N PHE A 645 0.48 -63.55 3.93
CA PHE A 645 0.24 -64.33 5.14
C PHE A 645 -0.83 -65.41 4.90
N PRO A 646 -0.67 -66.65 5.35
CA PRO A 646 0.53 -67.18 5.98
C PRO A 646 1.74 -67.29 5.01
N ASN A 647 2.93 -67.13 5.55
CA ASN A 647 4.16 -67.29 4.80
C ASN A 647 5.20 -68.01 5.69
N PRO A 648 5.51 -69.30 5.44
CA PRO A 648 5.10 -70.08 4.27
C PRO A 648 3.62 -70.44 4.25
N ALA A 649 3.04 -70.56 3.06
CA ALA A 649 1.71 -71.11 2.79
C ALA A 649 1.79 -72.62 2.53
N SER A 650 1.03 -73.40 3.26
CA SER A 650 0.97 -74.89 3.05
C SER A 650 -0.20 -75.25 2.15
N LEU A 651 0.04 -76.06 1.16
CA LEU A 651 -1.01 -76.61 0.30
C LEU A 651 -1.90 -77.62 1.02
N SER A 652 -1.41 -78.20 2.11
CA SER A 652 -2.15 -79.25 2.84
C SER A 652 -3.15 -78.69 3.88
N ASP A 653 -3.03 -77.37 4.27
CA ASP A 653 -3.84 -76.80 5.30
C ASP A 653 -5.14 -76.08 4.82
N GLY A 654 -5.27 -75.97 3.48
CA GLY A 654 -6.43 -75.35 2.83
C GLY A 654 -6.67 -73.85 3.15
N ARG A 655 -5.62 -73.15 3.63
CA ARG A 655 -5.73 -71.77 3.96
C ARG A 655 -5.44 -70.85 2.74
N MET A 656 -6.25 -69.81 2.65
CA MET A 656 -6.02 -68.73 1.67
C MET A 656 -4.76 -67.93 2.04
N VAL A 657 -4.01 -67.52 1.06
CA VAL A 657 -2.97 -66.51 1.24
C VAL A 657 -3.60 -65.15 1.13
N VAL A 658 -3.40 -64.33 2.15
CA VAL A 658 -3.84 -62.92 2.21
C VAL A 658 -2.63 -62.05 1.90
N LEU A 659 -2.78 -61.16 0.93
CA LEU A 659 -1.82 -60.11 0.58
C LEU A 659 -2.36 -58.81 1.16
N ALA A 660 -1.63 -58.20 2.06
CA ALA A 660 -1.93 -56.92 2.59
C ALA A 660 -0.93 -55.88 1.98
N PHE A 661 -1.46 -54.77 1.47
CA PHE A 661 -0.69 -53.72 0.84
C PHE A 661 -1.41 -52.39 0.89
N ASP A 662 -0.65 -51.30 0.74
CA ASP A 662 -1.17 -49.94 0.72
C ASP A 662 -1.04 -49.30 -0.65
N LEU A 663 -2.06 -48.56 -1.12
CA LEU A 663 -2.02 -47.84 -2.39
C LEU A 663 -2.14 -46.33 -2.18
N PRO A 664 -1.37 -45.53 -2.93
CA PRO A 664 -1.49 -44.06 -2.88
C PRO A 664 -2.84 -43.56 -3.42
N GLU A 665 -3.43 -44.27 -4.39
CA GLU A 665 -4.66 -43.89 -5.09
C GLU A 665 -5.54 -45.12 -5.33
N ALA A 666 -6.85 -44.92 -5.35
CA ALA A 666 -7.78 -45.97 -5.71
C ALA A 666 -7.63 -46.34 -7.21
N GLY A 667 -7.68 -47.61 -7.52
CA GLY A 667 -7.55 -48.06 -8.88
C GLY A 667 -7.57 -49.58 -9.03
N GLU A 668 -7.44 -50.05 -10.28
CA GLU A 668 -7.29 -51.47 -10.57
C GLU A 668 -5.87 -51.90 -10.27
N VAL A 669 -5.71 -52.99 -9.54
CA VAL A 669 -4.42 -53.65 -9.29
C VAL A 669 -4.38 -55.05 -9.90
N ARG A 670 -3.24 -55.33 -10.53
CA ARG A 670 -2.91 -56.65 -11.01
C ARG A 670 -2.04 -57.35 -9.98
N VAL A 671 -2.41 -58.61 -9.66
CA VAL A 671 -1.68 -59.46 -8.73
C VAL A 671 -1.14 -60.67 -9.51
N ASP A 672 0.19 -60.87 -9.47
CA ASP A 672 0.89 -61.94 -10.11
C ASP A 672 1.83 -62.67 -9.12
N CYS A 673 1.98 -63.97 -9.21
CA CYS A 673 3.09 -64.71 -8.60
C CYS A 673 4.17 -65.00 -9.64
N VAL A 674 5.42 -64.65 -9.34
CA VAL A 674 6.59 -64.87 -10.18
C VAL A 674 7.49 -65.91 -9.49
N ASP A 675 7.69 -67.06 -10.10
CA ASP A 675 8.59 -68.10 -9.56
C ASP A 675 10.05 -67.77 -9.74
N ALA A 676 10.95 -68.57 -9.15
CA ALA A 676 12.38 -68.41 -9.20
C ALA A 676 12.96 -68.50 -10.63
N THR A 677 12.22 -68.99 -11.62
CA THR A 677 12.62 -69.05 -13.05
C THR A 677 12.10 -67.82 -13.83
N GLY A 678 11.39 -66.94 -13.21
CA GLY A 678 10.77 -65.78 -13.86
C GLY A 678 9.41 -66.07 -14.52
N ARG A 679 8.85 -67.25 -14.34
CA ARG A 679 7.53 -67.59 -14.83
C ARG A 679 6.46 -66.92 -14.02
N VAL A 680 5.55 -66.21 -14.71
CA VAL A 680 4.45 -65.45 -14.10
C VAL A 680 3.17 -66.29 -14.09
N VAL A 681 2.55 -66.44 -12.92
CA VAL A 681 1.21 -66.97 -12.71
C VAL A 681 0.30 -65.81 -12.33
N HIS A 682 -0.63 -65.47 -13.22
CA HIS A 682 -1.57 -64.35 -12.97
C HIS A 682 -2.66 -64.78 -11.99
N ILE A 683 -2.80 -64.04 -10.86
CA ILE A 683 -3.81 -64.33 -9.84
C ILE A 683 -5.12 -63.56 -10.18
N GLY A 684 -5.03 -62.36 -10.68
CA GLY A 684 -6.20 -61.62 -11.13
C GLY A 684 -6.04 -60.14 -11.06
N LEU A 685 -7.08 -59.47 -11.55
CA LEU A 685 -7.28 -58.04 -11.41
C LEU A 685 -8.23 -57.78 -10.25
N ARG A 686 -8.01 -56.72 -9.48
CA ARG A 686 -8.84 -56.31 -8.36
C ARG A 686 -8.97 -54.79 -8.34
N ASN A 687 -10.16 -54.30 -7.97
CA ASN A 687 -10.32 -52.92 -7.63
C ASN A 687 -9.88 -52.73 -6.18
N ALA A 688 -8.95 -51.81 -6.00
CA ALA A 688 -8.41 -51.44 -4.70
C ALA A 688 -8.69 -49.96 -4.39
N ARG A 689 -8.82 -49.61 -3.13
CA ARG A 689 -9.01 -48.22 -2.65
C ARG A 689 -7.65 -47.61 -2.33
N ALA A 690 -7.61 -46.32 -2.20
CA ALA A 690 -6.51 -45.64 -1.53
C ALA A 690 -6.37 -46.09 -0.08
N GLY A 691 -5.12 -46.24 0.42
CA GLY A 691 -4.83 -46.79 1.75
C GLY A 691 -4.77 -48.33 1.76
N ARG A 692 -5.00 -48.91 2.90
CA ARG A 692 -4.85 -50.37 3.18
C ARG A 692 -5.86 -51.21 2.42
N ASN A 693 -5.32 -52.24 1.75
CA ASN A 693 -6.06 -53.24 0.99
C ASN A 693 -5.62 -54.64 1.38
N GLU A 694 -6.56 -55.63 1.24
CA GLU A 694 -6.27 -57.04 1.37
C GLU A 694 -6.86 -57.81 0.18
N VAL A 695 -6.07 -58.71 -0.39
CA VAL A 695 -6.47 -59.58 -1.48
C VAL A 695 -6.16 -61.02 -1.07
N SER A 696 -7.15 -61.90 -1.10
CA SER A 696 -6.98 -63.31 -0.79
C SER A 696 -6.99 -64.16 -2.05
N PHE A 697 -6.13 -65.16 -2.09
CA PHE A 697 -6.09 -66.15 -3.15
C PHE A 697 -5.76 -67.53 -2.61
N ASP A 698 -6.23 -68.57 -3.33
CA ASP A 698 -5.96 -70.01 -3.02
C ASP A 698 -4.59 -70.37 -3.57
N PRO A 699 -3.62 -70.82 -2.74
CA PRO A 699 -2.31 -71.19 -3.20
C PRO A 699 -2.25 -72.56 -3.95
N HIS A 700 -3.32 -73.36 -4.01
CA HIS A 700 -3.30 -74.71 -4.61
C HIS A 700 -2.96 -74.73 -6.10
N PHE A 701 -3.07 -73.63 -6.81
CA PHE A 701 -2.63 -73.59 -8.21
C PHE A 701 -1.12 -73.29 -8.37
N LEU A 702 -0.40 -73.04 -7.27
CA LEU A 702 1.02 -72.85 -7.23
C LEU A 702 1.70 -74.20 -6.92
N LYS A 703 2.91 -74.44 -7.39
CA LYS A 703 3.77 -75.55 -7.00
C LYS A 703 4.53 -75.18 -5.74
N PRO A 704 4.91 -76.20 -4.90
CA PRO A 704 5.86 -75.89 -3.83
C PRO A 704 7.12 -75.21 -4.34
N GLY A 705 7.50 -74.12 -3.70
CA GLY A 705 8.63 -73.31 -4.14
C GLY A 705 8.62 -71.90 -3.58
N TRP A 706 9.57 -71.11 -4.00
CA TRP A 706 9.70 -69.68 -3.67
C TRP A 706 9.11 -68.84 -4.78
N TYR A 707 8.34 -67.83 -4.42
CA TYR A 707 7.68 -66.87 -5.30
C TYR A 707 7.90 -65.45 -4.83
N GLN A 708 7.92 -64.52 -5.80
CA GLN A 708 7.69 -63.09 -5.57
C GLN A 708 6.26 -62.77 -5.99
N VAL A 709 5.46 -62.30 -5.07
CA VAL A 709 4.11 -61.82 -5.37
C VAL A 709 4.23 -60.33 -5.77
N ARG A 710 3.86 -60.06 -7.00
CA ARG A 710 3.84 -58.71 -7.55
C ARG A 710 2.44 -58.17 -7.50
N ILE A 711 2.30 -56.96 -6.93
CA ILE A 711 1.08 -56.15 -6.92
C ILE A 711 1.38 -54.91 -7.74
N GLN A 712 0.71 -54.72 -8.86
CA GLN A 712 0.95 -53.63 -9.78
C GLN A 712 -0.31 -52.83 -10.03
N SER A 713 -0.25 -51.51 -9.77
CA SER A 713 -1.25 -50.49 -10.15
C SER A 713 -0.68 -49.55 -11.22
N ALA A 714 -1.46 -48.62 -11.70
CA ALA A 714 -0.98 -47.55 -12.59
C ALA A 714 0.05 -46.63 -11.91
N ALA A 715 -0.05 -46.46 -10.58
CA ALA A 715 0.77 -45.54 -9.81
C ALA A 715 1.96 -46.19 -9.09
N ALA A 716 1.92 -47.52 -8.82
CA ALA A 716 2.93 -48.19 -8.00
C ALA A 716 3.04 -49.69 -8.33
N ALA A 717 4.22 -50.29 -8.07
CA ALA A 717 4.47 -51.72 -8.12
C ALA A 717 5.16 -52.15 -6.83
N PHE A 718 4.62 -53.17 -6.20
CA PHE A 718 5.12 -53.74 -4.94
C PHE A 718 5.45 -55.21 -5.10
N TRP A 719 6.34 -55.73 -4.26
CA TRP A 719 6.78 -57.10 -4.24
C TRP A 719 6.75 -57.66 -2.82
N SER A 720 6.19 -58.84 -2.64
CA SER A 720 6.20 -59.58 -1.37
C SER A 720 6.70 -61.00 -1.58
N PRO A 721 7.65 -61.50 -0.79
CA PRO A 721 8.07 -62.91 -0.89
C PRO A 721 6.96 -63.84 -0.40
N LEU A 722 6.82 -64.99 -1.04
CA LEU A 722 5.91 -66.07 -0.63
C LEU A 722 6.59 -67.40 -0.79
N ILE A 723 6.63 -68.20 0.22
CA ILE A 723 7.08 -69.58 0.19
C ILE A 723 5.85 -70.47 0.20
N VAL A 724 5.75 -71.40 -0.76
CA VAL A 724 4.69 -72.40 -0.82
C VAL A 724 5.28 -73.75 -0.47
N THR A 725 4.73 -74.44 0.51
CA THR A 725 5.15 -75.77 0.99
C THR A 725 4.06 -76.80 0.65
N PRO A 726 4.45 -78.10 0.53
CA PRO A 726 3.51 -79.17 0.22
C PRO A 726 2.36 -79.31 1.18
#